data_b1fc7b0b05178ccf71133ba8115d0aa0
#
_entry.id   b1fc7b0b05178ccf71133ba8115d0aa0
#
_cell.length_a   1.000
_cell.length_b   1.000
_cell.length_c   1.000
_cell.angle_alpha   90.00
_cell.angle_beta   90.00
_cell.angle_gamma   90.00
#
_symmetry.space_group_name_H-M   'P 1'
#
loop_
_entity.id
_entity.type
_entity.pdbx_description
1 polymer ?
#
loop_
_entity_poly.entity_id
_entity_poly.type
_entity_poly.pdbx_seq_one_letter_code
_entity_poly.pdbx_strand_id
1 'polypeptide(L)'
;MTDAPPPQPARYDFAAAEPHWQQAWDARACFRVPDVPPPEANKYYVLEMFPYPSGKIHMGHVRNYTLGDVVARYKRARGHLVMHPMGWDAFGLPAENAARERGIHPGKWTYDNIANMRAELKRMGLSIEWEREFATCDAEYYGQQQKLFLDFHKAGLVERKESWVNWDPVDGTVLANEQVIDGRGWRSGALVEKKQLSQWFFSITKFAPALLEALGTLDRWPERVKLMQANWIGRSEGARLRFALTEAADGSRPDDPRAQPEGLNRAGAPQAPIDAVEVFTTRPDTLFGMSFLAVAAEHPLAAAAAARNPEAAVFIADCRRMGTSEVAIEQAEKRGFNTGFRVAHPFLPGATFPVWIANFVLMEYGTGAIFGCPGHDERDFEFATKYELEIKEVVRPASGEAQPLPFTEPGLAVNSGFLDGLATTEAKRAAIARLEEQGAGEGVVNWRLRDWGVSRQRYWGCPIPFIHCAACGVVPVPEDQLPVRLPEDVDFSKPGNPLDHHPSWKHVACPRCAKPARRETDTCDTFVDSSWYFARFCSPRAAQPVTRAAVDAWLPVDQYIGGIEHAILHLLYSRFFARGMAATGHLAVEEPFAGLFTQGMVTHESYKSAEGRWLYPEEVEILAAPDGARSATLKEGGGTVVIGRVEAMSKSKRNTVDPGAIIDKYGADTARWFILSDNPPDRDMEWTEAGVAGAHRFIQRVFRLVANFAEAHPTLDAQMAEAVLSRDPMPGDPVARKLRQATHRTIAAVTESWDNFAFNVAVARIHEFANGIAETVGGDGLMVGAARREALGALIRLMSPAMPHLAEELWAKLDPTSDRLVAELPWLDADPALLRAETMTLAVQVLGKLRGTIEVPVEADEATIFALAEAEENVARTIAGKPIRKRIHVKGRVVNLVV
;
A
#
# COMPACT_ATOMS: atom_id res chain seq x y z
N MET A 1 -67.45 3.50 13.69
CA MET A 1 -66.11 2.92 13.95
C MET A 1 -65.24 3.43 12.81
N THR A 2 -64.42 4.41 13.05
CA THR A 2 -63.47 4.94 12.08
C THR A 2 -62.32 3.92 12.02
N ASP A 3 -62.18 3.23 10.87
CA ASP A 3 -61.04 2.40 10.61
C ASP A 3 -59.75 3.23 10.77
N ALA A 4 -59.01 2.95 11.86
CA ALA A 4 -57.68 3.49 12.00
C ALA A 4 -56.83 2.86 10.86
N PRO A 5 -55.99 3.62 10.16
CA PRO A 5 -55.12 3.07 9.13
C PRO A 5 -54.28 1.96 9.77
N PRO A 6 -53.99 0.87 9.04
CA PRO A 6 -53.16 -0.19 9.56
C PRO A 6 -51.82 0.40 10.03
N PRO A 7 -51.28 -0.07 11.16
CA PRO A 7 -50.01 0.43 11.69
C PRO A 7 -48.94 0.34 10.60
N GLN A 8 -48.23 1.42 10.35
CA GLN A 8 -47.13 1.41 9.40
C GLN A 8 -46.07 0.40 9.87
N PRO A 9 -45.53 -0.42 9.00
CA PRO A 9 -44.50 -1.38 9.38
C PRO A 9 -43.29 -0.68 10.00
N ALA A 10 -42.74 -1.22 11.08
CA ALA A 10 -41.57 -0.68 11.77
C ALA A 10 -40.42 -0.42 10.78
N ARG A 11 -39.87 0.76 10.86
CA ARG A 11 -38.79 1.21 9.96
C ARG A 11 -37.61 1.70 10.77
N TYR A 12 -36.37 1.31 10.35
CA TYR A 12 -35.15 1.83 10.91
C TYR A 12 -34.96 3.29 10.50
N ASP A 13 -34.89 4.16 11.48
CA ASP A 13 -34.59 5.58 11.32
C ASP A 13 -33.11 5.82 11.63
N PHE A 14 -32.26 5.68 10.61
CA PHE A 14 -30.82 5.87 10.76
C PHE A 14 -30.47 7.31 11.11
N ALA A 15 -31.26 8.32 10.67
CA ALA A 15 -30.98 9.71 10.95
C ALA A 15 -31.09 10.06 12.45
N ALA A 16 -31.94 9.35 13.18
CA ALA A 16 -32.06 9.48 14.63
C ALA A 16 -31.08 8.53 15.36
N ALA A 17 -30.99 7.28 14.90
CA ALA A 17 -30.22 6.23 15.59
C ALA A 17 -28.71 6.44 15.53
N GLU A 18 -28.14 6.80 14.37
CA GLU A 18 -26.68 6.90 14.19
C GLU A 18 -26.05 7.94 15.13
N PRO A 19 -26.52 9.20 15.20
CA PRO A 19 -25.98 10.17 16.14
C PRO A 19 -26.18 9.79 17.61
N HIS A 20 -27.33 9.14 17.93
CA HIS A 20 -27.62 8.68 19.30
C HIS A 20 -26.58 7.68 19.78
N TRP A 21 -26.28 6.65 18.98
CA TRP A 21 -25.34 5.60 19.38
C TRP A 21 -23.89 6.09 19.39
N GLN A 22 -23.50 6.98 18.48
CA GLN A 22 -22.17 7.63 18.51
C GLN A 22 -21.99 8.40 19.83
N GLN A 23 -22.99 9.16 20.28
CA GLN A 23 -22.93 9.84 21.57
C GLN A 23 -22.86 8.86 22.76
N ALA A 24 -23.57 7.73 22.68
CA ALA A 24 -23.52 6.71 23.71
C ALA A 24 -22.11 6.06 23.84
N TRP A 25 -21.47 5.76 22.71
CA TRP A 25 -20.08 5.25 22.72
C TRP A 25 -19.08 6.26 23.28
N ASP A 26 -19.20 7.52 22.90
CA ASP A 26 -18.34 8.62 23.40
C ASP A 26 -18.53 8.81 24.92
N ALA A 27 -19.79 8.85 25.40
CA ALA A 27 -20.10 9.03 26.81
C ALA A 27 -19.55 7.89 27.69
N ARG A 28 -19.48 6.67 27.18
CA ARG A 28 -18.93 5.50 27.88
C ARG A 28 -17.44 5.29 27.61
N ALA A 29 -16.82 6.11 26.78
CA ALA A 29 -15.41 5.95 26.36
C ALA A 29 -15.08 4.54 25.86
N CYS A 30 -15.99 3.91 25.08
CA CYS A 30 -15.93 2.52 24.65
C CYS A 30 -14.64 2.14 23.91
N PHE A 31 -13.97 3.12 23.28
CA PHE A 31 -12.83 2.89 22.39
C PHE A 31 -11.51 3.42 22.97
N ARG A 32 -11.53 3.96 24.19
CA ARG A 32 -10.32 4.49 24.84
C ARG A 32 -9.45 3.38 25.41
N VAL A 33 -8.12 3.55 25.25
CA VAL A 33 -7.12 2.67 25.84
C VAL A 33 -6.00 3.47 26.53
N PRO A 34 -5.32 2.93 27.56
CA PRO A 34 -4.18 3.60 28.18
C PRO A 34 -2.95 3.60 27.27
N ASP A 35 -2.05 4.58 27.44
CA ASP A 35 -0.76 4.60 26.74
C ASP A 35 0.09 3.36 27.05
N VAL A 36 0.07 2.90 28.30
CA VAL A 36 0.72 1.66 28.71
C VAL A 36 -0.37 0.71 29.21
N PRO A 37 -0.72 -0.32 28.43
CA PRO A 37 -1.70 -1.32 28.84
C PRO A 37 -1.16 -2.16 30.00
N PRO A 38 -2.05 -2.76 30.83
CA PRO A 38 -1.65 -3.74 31.83
C PRO A 38 -0.86 -4.89 31.20
N PRO A 39 0.17 -5.44 31.87
CA PRO A 39 1.02 -6.48 31.30
C PRO A 39 0.25 -7.75 30.86
N GLU A 40 -0.87 -8.05 31.52
CA GLU A 40 -1.74 -9.19 31.24
C GLU A 40 -2.75 -8.92 30.13
N ALA A 41 -2.88 -7.68 29.65
CA ALA A 41 -3.83 -7.32 28.62
C ALA A 41 -3.45 -7.95 27.26
N ASN A 42 -4.42 -8.61 26.66
CA ASN A 42 -4.28 -9.06 25.27
C ASN A 42 -4.47 -7.86 24.34
N LYS A 43 -3.37 -7.19 23.97
CA LYS A 43 -3.42 -5.96 23.16
C LYS A 43 -3.57 -6.25 21.67
N TYR A 44 -4.16 -5.32 20.93
CA TYR A 44 -4.21 -5.34 19.47
C TYR A 44 -4.17 -3.91 18.91
N TYR A 45 -3.23 -3.62 18.04
CA TYR A 45 -3.08 -2.32 17.42
C TYR A 45 -3.51 -2.40 15.95
N VAL A 46 -4.65 -1.79 15.63
CA VAL A 46 -5.15 -1.60 14.26
C VAL A 46 -4.81 -0.20 13.80
N LEU A 47 -4.28 -0.06 12.60
CA LEU A 47 -3.94 1.22 12.03
C LEU A 47 -4.19 1.22 10.52
N GLU A 48 -4.90 2.21 10.02
CA GLU A 48 -4.98 2.52 8.61
C GLU A 48 -3.99 3.64 8.24
N MET A 49 -3.59 3.66 6.97
CA MET A 49 -2.86 4.80 6.44
C MET A 49 -3.70 6.06 6.63
N PHE A 50 -3.15 7.02 7.38
CA PHE A 50 -3.89 8.24 7.70
C PHE A 50 -4.05 9.16 6.48
N PRO A 51 -5.15 9.95 6.41
CA PRO A 51 -5.48 10.71 5.22
C PRO A 51 -4.68 12.02 5.13
N TYR A 52 -4.48 12.46 3.89
CA TYR A 52 -4.10 13.82 3.60
C TYR A 52 -5.34 14.73 3.60
N PRO A 53 -5.37 15.86 4.36
CA PRO A 53 -6.54 16.71 4.49
C PRO A 53 -6.75 17.59 3.24
N SER A 54 -7.29 17.00 2.17
CA SER A 54 -7.48 17.63 0.86
C SER A 54 -8.88 18.16 0.58
N GLY A 55 -9.75 18.25 1.60
CA GLY A 55 -11.11 18.78 1.49
C GLY A 55 -12.17 17.87 2.07
N LYS A 56 -12.71 16.95 1.29
CA LYS A 56 -13.71 15.95 1.70
C LYS A 56 -13.15 14.54 1.63
N ILE A 57 -13.70 13.64 2.44
CA ILE A 57 -13.47 12.20 2.26
C ILE A 57 -14.04 11.73 0.91
N HIS A 58 -13.56 10.62 0.42
CA HIS A 58 -14.04 9.94 -0.78
C HIS A 58 -14.27 8.45 -0.49
N MET A 59 -14.90 7.73 -1.41
CA MET A 59 -15.28 6.33 -1.19
C MET A 59 -14.08 5.40 -0.90
N GLY A 60 -12.89 5.75 -1.36
CA GLY A 60 -11.66 5.05 -0.98
C GLY A 60 -11.35 5.16 0.53
N HIS A 61 -11.57 6.34 1.13
CA HIS A 61 -11.48 6.51 2.59
C HIS A 61 -12.55 5.68 3.32
N VAL A 62 -13.81 5.73 2.82
CA VAL A 62 -14.89 4.93 3.39
C VAL A 62 -14.51 3.45 3.41
N ARG A 63 -13.94 2.94 2.31
CA ARG A 63 -13.50 1.54 2.22
C ARG A 63 -12.37 1.23 3.19
N ASN A 64 -11.29 2.02 3.16
CA ASN A 64 -10.11 1.80 3.99
C ASN A 64 -10.48 1.76 5.48
N TYR A 65 -11.17 2.78 5.96
CA TYR A 65 -11.51 2.91 7.38
C TYR A 65 -12.63 1.97 7.82
N THR A 66 -13.54 1.57 6.93
CA THR A 66 -14.52 0.53 7.24
C THR A 66 -13.84 -0.82 7.47
N LEU A 67 -12.86 -1.19 6.64
CA LEU A 67 -12.11 -2.45 6.80
C LEU A 67 -11.39 -2.51 8.14
N GLY A 68 -10.67 -1.43 8.51
CA GLY A 68 -9.96 -1.35 9.78
C GLY A 68 -10.91 -1.34 10.98
N ASP A 69 -12.01 -0.60 10.89
CA ASP A 69 -13.00 -0.54 11.96
C ASP A 69 -13.67 -1.90 12.24
N VAL A 70 -13.95 -2.68 11.18
CA VAL A 70 -14.45 -4.06 11.33
C VAL A 70 -13.46 -4.91 12.11
N VAL A 71 -12.17 -4.83 11.78
CA VAL A 71 -11.12 -5.54 12.52
C VAL A 71 -11.05 -5.08 13.96
N ALA A 72 -11.06 -3.76 14.19
CA ALA A 72 -10.99 -3.18 15.54
C ALA A 72 -12.16 -3.63 16.43
N ARG A 73 -13.40 -3.55 15.92
CA ARG A 73 -14.60 -3.99 16.64
C ARG A 73 -14.61 -5.49 16.90
N TYR A 74 -14.27 -6.28 15.89
CA TYR A 74 -14.19 -7.73 16.03
C TYR A 74 -13.13 -8.14 17.06
N LYS A 75 -11.91 -7.59 17.00
CA LYS A 75 -10.84 -7.91 17.97
C LYS A 75 -11.21 -7.46 19.38
N ARG A 76 -11.88 -6.33 19.55
CA ARG A 76 -12.39 -5.88 20.85
C ARG A 76 -13.42 -6.86 21.41
N ALA A 77 -14.39 -7.29 20.59
CA ALA A 77 -15.35 -8.32 21.01
C ALA A 77 -14.67 -9.65 21.36
N ARG A 78 -13.54 -9.99 20.70
CA ARG A 78 -12.69 -11.15 21.04
C ARG A 78 -11.87 -10.97 22.32
N GLY A 79 -12.06 -9.88 23.06
CA GLY A 79 -11.44 -9.62 24.35
C GLY A 79 -10.06 -8.96 24.28
N HIS A 80 -9.69 -8.39 23.13
CA HIS A 80 -8.46 -7.61 23.04
C HIS A 80 -8.68 -6.16 23.52
N LEU A 81 -7.66 -5.59 24.13
CA LEU A 81 -7.54 -4.15 24.30
C LEU A 81 -7.06 -3.57 22.96
N VAL A 82 -7.94 -2.85 22.28
CA VAL A 82 -7.68 -2.42 20.88
C VAL A 82 -7.37 -0.93 20.82
N MET A 83 -6.17 -0.58 20.36
CA MET A 83 -5.78 0.77 19.97
C MET A 83 -6.10 0.99 18.48
N HIS A 84 -6.94 1.97 18.19
CA HIS A 84 -7.38 2.31 16.84
C HIS A 84 -7.39 3.85 16.69
N PRO A 85 -6.23 4.48 16.46
CA PRO A 85 -6.06 5.93 16.41
C PRO A 85 -6.31 6.50 15.02
N MET A 86 -6.47 7.82 14.95
CA MET A 86 -6.56 8.59 13.72
C MET A 86 -5.71 9.86 13.81
N GLY A 87 -5.18 10.30 12.67
CA GLY A 87 -4.44 11.53 12.52
C GLY A 87 -4.43 12.02 11.08
N TRP A 88 -3.60 13.03 10.80
CA TRP A 88 -3.60 13.72 9.51
C TRP A 88 -2.18 13.89 8.98
N ASP A 89 -1.94 13.40 7.77
CA ASP A 89 -0.73 13.73 7.02
C ASP A 89 -0.92 15.12 6.40
N ALA A 90 -0.44 16.15 7.10
CA ALA A 90 -0.97 17.51 6.94
C ALA A 90 -0.01 18.51 6.30
N PHE A 91 1.23 18.11 6.02
CA PHE A 91 2.19 18.90 5.26
C PHE A 91 2.10 18.62 3.75
N GLY A 92 2.66 19.47 2.91
CA GLY A 92 2.89 19.20 1.50
C GLY A 92 2.36 20.25 0.52
N LEU A 93 2.73 20.06 -0.75
CA LEU A 93 2.42 20.95 -1.86
C LEU A 93 0.92 21.17 -2.10
N PRO A 94 -0.01 20.20 -1.91
CA PRO A 94 -1.42 20.45 -2.18
C PRO A 94 -1.99 21.61 -1.37
N ALA A 95 -1.63 21.71 -0.07
CA ALA A 95 -2.03 22.82 0.78
C ALA A 95 -1.39 24.13 0.35
N GLU A 96 -0.11 24.12 0.03
CA GLU A 96 0.64 25.31 -0.41
C GLU A 96 0.10 25.85 -1.73
N ASN A 97 -0.22 24.99 -2.70
CA ASN A 97 -0.77 25.43 -3.97
C ASN A 97 -2.22 25.95 -3.84
N ALA A 98 -3.06 25.25 -3.07
CA ALA A 98 -4.41 25.73 -2.80
C ALA A 98 -4.39 27.09 -2.08
N ALA A 99 -3.40 27.32 -1.21
CA ALA A 99 -3.19 28.60 -0.56
C ALA A 99 -2.76 29.69 -1.54
N ARG A 100 -1.84 29.40 -2.47
CA ARG A 100 -1.43 30.33 -3.54
C ARG A 100 -2.61 30.70 -4.45
N GLU A 101 -3.38 29.71 -4.88
CA GLU A 101 -4.54 29.92 -5.77
C GLU A 101 -5.65 30.75 -5.10
N ARG A 102 -5.85 30.59 -3.80
CA ARG A 102 -6.94 31.22 -3.04
C ARG A 102 -6.51 32.43 -2.22
N GLY A 103 -5.20 32.74 -2.15
CA GLY A 103 -4.65 33.81 -1.35
C GLY A 103 -4.83 33.63 0.17
N ILE A 104 -4.81 32.40 0.66
CA ILE A 104 -4.96 32.04 2.08
C ILE A 104 -3.71 31.35 2.61
N HIS A 105 -3.50 31.35 3.93
CA HIS A 105 -2.39 30.66 4.54
C HIS A 105 -2.60 29.11 4.49
N PRO A 106 -1.56 28.29 4.12
CA PRO A 106 -1.68 26.83 4.01
C PRO A 106 -2.18 26.17 5.29
N GLY A 107 -1.73 26.65 6.45
CA GLY A 107 -2.18 26.15 7.76
C GLY A 107 -3.68 26.30 7.95
N LYS A 108 -4.23 27.48 7.64
CA LYS A 108 -5.68 27.70 7.74
C LYS A 108 -6.46 26.75 6.84
N TRP A 109 -6.03 26.61 5.57
CA TRP A 109 -6.65 25.68 4.62
C TRP A 109 -6.60 24.24 5.12
N THR A 110 -5.47 23.82 5.67
CA THR A 110 -5.25 22.47 6.21
C THR A 110 -6.18 22.18 7.39
N TYR A 111 -6.22 23.06 8.40
CA TYR A 111 -7.07 22.84 9.58
C TYR A 111 -8.56 22.94 9.28
N ASP A 112 -8.97 23.79 8.33
CA ASP A 112 -10.38 23.82 7.86
C ASP A 112 -10.77 22.47 7.22
N ASN A 113 -9.87 21.87 6.42
CA ASN A 113 -10.08 20.55 5.81
C ASN A 113 -10.09 19.42 6.85
N ILE A 114 -9.17 19.47 7.84
CA ILE A 114 -9.17 18.52 8.97
C ILE A 114 -10.50 18.54 9.68
N ALA A 115 -11.03 19.73 10.00
CA ALA A 115 -12.31 19.87 10.68
C ALA A 115 -13.46 19.24 9.87
N ASN A 116 -13.51 19.49 8.56
CA ASN A 116 -14.52 18.92 7.67
C ASN A 116 -14.41 17.40 7.59
N MET A 117 -13.23 16.87 7.28
CA MET A 117 -13.02 15.43 7.12
C MET A 117 -13.23 14.67 8.43
N ARG A 118 -12.84 15.26 9.59
CA ARG A 118 -13.14 14.71 10.92
C ARG A 118 -14.65 14.57 11.14
N ALA A 119 -15.42 15.61 10.80
CA ALA A 119 -16.87 15.56 10.92
C ALA A 119 -17.48 14.46 10.04
N GLU A 120 -17.01 14.33 8.79
CA GLU A 120 -17.46 13.28 7.86
C GLU A 120 -17.08 11.87 8.35
N LEU A 121 -15.85 11.66 8.87
CA LEU A 121 -15.41 10.38 9.42
C LEU A 121 -16.17 9.99 10.69
N LYS A 122 -16.47 10.94 11.57
CA LYS A 122 -17.30 10.69 12.76
C LYS A 122 -18.69 10.19 12.38
N ARG A 123 -19.29 10.72 11.31
CA ARG A 123 -20.60 10.24 10.81
C ARG A 123 -20.58 8.77 10.37
N MET A 124 -19.40 8.22 10.00
CA MET A 124 -19.24 6.81 9.66
C MET A 124 -19.38 5.87 10.87
N GLY A 125 -19.37 6.42 12.10
CA GLY A 125 -19.45 5.64 13.33
C GLY A 125 -18.25 4.71 13.54
N LEU A 126 -17.04 5.16 13.20
CA LEU A 126 -15.81 4.40 13.37
C LEU A 126 -15.40 4.32 14.84
N SER A 127 -14.86 3.17 15.27
CA SER A 127 -14.40 2.95 16.66
C SER A 127 -13.01 3.53 16.91
N ILE A 128 -12.80 4.78 16.49
CA ILE A 128 -11.55 5.51 16.58
C ILE A 128 -11.42 6.17 17.95
N GLU A 129 -10.23 6.07 18.54
CA GLU A 129 -9.83 6.83 19.73
C GLU A 129 -9.34 8.23 19.33
N TRP A 130 -10.28 9.17 19.22
CA TRP A 130 -10.01 10.55 18.78
C TRP A 130 -9.11 11.36 19.74
N GLU A 131 -8.91 10.91 20.96
CA GLU A 131 -8.01 11.58 21.92
C GLU A 131 -6.52 11.42 21.53
N ARG A 132 -6.21 10.43 20.68
CA ARG A 132 -4.86 10.24 20.13
C ARG A 132 -4.61 11.04 18.86
N GLU A 133 -5.62 11.79 18.39
CA GLU A 133 -5.53 12.58 17.17
C GLU A 133 -4.41 13.62 17.22
N PHE A 134 -3.67 13.74 16.11
CA PHE A 134 -2.74 14.83 15.81
C PHE A 134 -2.64 15.06 14.30
N ALA A 135 -2.10 16.21 13.91
CA ALA A 135 -1.70 16.50 12.54
C ALA A 135 -0.17 16.57 12.45
N THR A 136 0.42 16.09 11.36
CA THR A 136 1.89 16.14 11.19
C THR A 136 2.42 17.57 11.13
N CYS A 137 1.55 18.55 10.78
CA CYS A 137 1.88 19.97 10.82
C CYS A 137 1.76 20.63 12.21
N ASP A 138 1.32 19.90 13.24
CA ASP A 138 1.33 20.41 14.62
C ASP A 138 2.77 20.56 15.11
N ALA A 139 3.08 21.70 15.74
CA ALA A 139 4.43 21.97 16.23
C ALA A 139 4.91 20.94 17.28
N GLU A 140 3.97 20.35 18.03
CA GLU A 140 4.19 19.29 18.98
C GLU A 140 4.57 17.96 18.30
N TYR A 141 4.14 17.75 17.05
CA TYR A 141 4.52 16.59 16.24
C TYR A 141 5.86 16.84 15.54
N TYR A 142 5.94 17.87 14.68
CA TYR A 142 7.14 18.05 13.89
C TYR A 142 8.36 18.50 14.71
N GLY A 143 8.17 19.07 15.90
CA GLY A 143 9.26 19.33 16.84
C GLY A 143 9.93 18.04 17.32
N GLN A 144 9.16 16.99 17.53
CA GLN A 144 9.70 15.66 17.84
C GLN A 144 10.35 14.99 16.62
N GLN A 145 9.83 15.25 15.43
CA GLN A 145 10.48 14.83 14.17
C GLN A 145 11.83 15.50 13.97
N GLN A 146 11.94 16.80 14.28
CA GLN A 146 13.21 17.51 14.26
C GLN A 146 14.20 16.91 15.25
N LYS A 147 13.74 16.51 16.44
CA LYS A 147 14.59 15.80 17.41
C LYS A 147 15.07 14.47 16.85
N LEU A 148 14.19 13.64 16.27
CA LEU A 148 14.59 12.39 15.61
C LEU A 148 15.61 12.64 14.49
N PHE A 149 15.42 13.68 13.69
CA PHE A 149 16.37 14.07 12.65
C PHE A 149 17.77 14.35 13.21
N LEU A 150 17.84 15.07 14.35
CA LEU A 150 19.10 15.35 15.04
C LEU A 150 19.72 14.07 15.66
N ASP A 151 18.91 13.19 16.24
CA ASP A 151 19.39 11.94 16.79
C ASP A 151 19.93 11.01 15.70
N PHE A 152 19.24 10.94 14.53
CA PHE A 152 19.72 10.21 13.36
C PHE A 152 21.02 10.82 12.80
N HIS A 153 21.14 12.15 12.79
CA HIS A 153 22.39 12.82 12.41
C HIS A 153 23.54 12.44 13.35
N LYS A 154 23.33 12.47 14.67
CA LYS A 154 24.34 12.05 15.67
C LYS A 154 24.76 10.58 15.46
N ALA A 155 23.82 9.72 15.06
CA ALA A 155 24.07 8.31 14.74
C ALA A 155 24.69 8.09 13.33
N GLY A 156 24.93 9.15 12.57
CA GLY A 156 25.48 9.06 11.22
C GLY A 156 24.49 8.50 10.18
N LEU A 157 23.18 8.54 10.46
CA LEU A 157 22.12 8.12 9.54
C LEU A 157 21.58 9.26 8.67
N VAL A 158 22.05 10.47 8.90
CA VAL A 158 21.74 11.68 8.12
C VAL A 158 23.02 12.34 7.68
N GLU A 159 23.11 12.69 6.41
CA GLU A 159 24.25 13.44 5.87
C GLU A 159 23.79 14.54 4.91
N ARG A 160 24.63 15.55 4.75
CA ARG A 160 24.44 16.60 3.74
C ARG A 160 25.54 16.50 2.69
N LYS A 161 25.15 16.28 1.44
CA LYS A 161 26.09 16.12 0.33
C LYS A 161 25.57 16.77 -0.95
N GLU A 162 26.47 17.10 -1.87
CA GLU A 162 26.10 17.49 -3.23
C GLU A 162 25.64 16.28 -4.02
N SER A 163 24.53 16.40 -4.73
CA SER A 163 24.00 15.34 -5.58
C SER A 163 23.27 15.91 -6.78
N TRP A 164 23.22 15.14 -7.86
CA TRP A 164 22.33 15.42 -8.97
C TRP A 164 20.89 15.09 -8.58
N VAL A 165 20.00 16.06 -8.74
CA VAL A 165 18.60 15.96 -8.35
C VAL A 165 17.68 16.26 -9.53
N ASN A 166 16.47 15.72 -9.48
CA ASN A 166 15.41 16.07 -10.41
C ASN A 166 14.80 17.40 -9.98
N TRP A 167 14.98 18.42 -10.77
CA TRP A 167 14.46 19.78 -10.51
C TRP A 167 13.23 20.03 -11.38
N ASP A 168 12.12 20.40 -10.76
CA ASP A 168 10.95 20.89 -11.46
C ASP A 168 11.05 22.42 -11.59
N PRO A 169 11.21 22.98 -12.82
CA PRO A 169 11.38 24.41 -13.00
C PRO A 169 10.09 25.20 -12.78
N VAL A 170 8.91 24.58 -12.84
CA VAL A 170 7.61 25.21 -12.64
C VAL A 170 7.27 25.23 -11.15
N ASP A 171 7.38 24.09 -10.47
CA ASP A 171 7.15 24.00 -9.03
C ASP A 171 8.32 24.59 -8.21
N GLY A 172 9.49 24.82 -8.84
CA GLY A 172 10.68 25.39 -8.21
C GLY A 172 11.23 24.53 -7.06
N THR A 173 11.17 23.19 -7.20
CA THR A 173 11.55 22.26 -6.13
C THR A 173 12.19 21.00 -6.68
N VAL A 174 12.90 20.28 -5.81
CA VAL A 174 13.41 18.94 -6.08
C VAL A 174 12.27 17.93 -6.02
N LEU A 175 12.27 16.99 -6.98
CA LEU A 175 11.38 15.84 -7.02
C LEU A 175 12.15 14.57 -6.68
N ALA A 176 11.54 13.67 -5.92
CA ALA A 176 12.01 12.30 -5.79
C ALA A 176 11.91 11.57 -7.15
N ASN A 177 12.66 10.49 -7.33
CA ASN A 177 12.65 9.74 -8.61
C ASN A 177 11.25 9.23 -8.94
N GLU A 178 10.47 8.82 -7.94
CA GLU A 178 9.11 8.32 -8.03
C GLU A 178 8.09 9.40 -8.43
N GLN A 179 8.47 10.67 -8.32
CA GLN A 179 7.66 11.83 -8.70
C GLN A 179 7.94 12.31 -10.13
N VAL A 180 8.79 11.61 -10.87
CA VAL A 180 9.08 11.88 -12.27
C VAL A 180 8.46 10.78 -13.14
N ILE A 181 7.48 11.17 -13.98
CA ILE A 181 6.79 10.26 -14.91
C ILE A 181 7.13 10.71 -16.33
N ASP A 182 7.72 9.83 -17.11
CA ASP A 182 8.13 10.10 -18.50
C ASP A 182 8.99 11.37 -18.65
N GLY A 183 9.90 11.58 -17.68
CA GLY A 183 10.78 12.76 -17.66
C GLY A 183 10.11 14.07 -17.28
N ARG A 184 8.87 14.01 -16.82
CA ARG A 184 8.06 15.16 -16.40
C ARG A 184 7.71 15.08 -14.92
N GLY A 185 7.62 16.23 -14.29
CA GLY A 185 7.06 16.32 -12.94
C GLY A 185 5.62 15.79 -12.94
N TRP A 186 5.36 14.82 -12.07
CA TRP A 186 4.05 14.12 -11.97
C TRP A 186 2.86 15.06 -11.78
N ARG A 187 3.13 16.26 -11.30
CA ARG A 187 2.14 17.26 -10.94
C ARG A 187 2.12 18.45 -11.91
N SER A 188 3.28 19.07 -12.12
CA SER A 188 3.42 20.25 -13.01
C SER A 188 3.29 19.89 -14.49
N GLY A 189 3.63 18.63 -14.85
CA GLY A 189 3.79 18.21 -16.24
C GLY A 189 5.01 18.84 -16.93
N ALA A 190 5.80 19.65 -16.23
CA ALA A 190 7.00 20.28 -16.76
C ALA A 190 8.10 19.24 -17.00
N LEU A 191 8.93 19.46 -18.02
CA LEU A 191 10.16 18.68 -18.18
C LEU A 191 11.09 18.93 -16.99
N VAL A 192 11.51 17.84 -16.38
CA VAL A 192 12.42 17.87 -15.24
C VAL A 192 13.84 18.16 -15.71
N GLU A 193 14.52 19.03 -15.00
CA GLU A 193 15.93 19.35 -15.21
C GLU A 193 16.81 18.63 -14.19
N LYS A 194 18.00 18.19 -14.58
CA LYS A 194 19.03 17.74 -13.63
C LYS A 194 19.79 18.94 -13.12
N LYS A 195 19.82 19.11 -11.78
CA LYS A 195 20.62 20.14 -11.10
C LYS A 195 21.51 19.51 -10.03
N GLN A 196 22.70 20.05 -9.87
CA GLN A 196 23.58 19.68 -8.75
C GLN A 196 23.29 20.61 -7.58
N LEU A 197 22.74 20.03 -6.50
CA LEU A 197 22.38 20.77 -5.28
C LEU A 197 22.92 20.05 -4.05
N SER A 198 23.28 20.83 -3.03
CA SER A 198 23.52 20.27 -1.69
C SER A 198 22.22 19.92 -1.02
N GLN A 199 22.03 18.66 -0.68
CA GLN A 199 20.80 18.09 -0.16
C GLN A 199 21.05 17.28 1.12
N TRP A 200 20.03 17.15 1.95
CA TRP A 200 20.03 16.25 3.10
C TRP A 200 19.52 14.87 2.67
N PHE A 201 20.21 13.84 3.15
CA PHE A 201 19.90 12.45 2.84
C PHE A 201 19.79 11.63 4.11
N PHE A 202 18.81 10.73 4.16
CA PHE A 202 18.82 9.59 5.06
C PHE A 202 19.59 8.43 4.42
N SER A 203 20.54 7.85 5.17
CA SER A 203 21.40 6.74 4.73
C SER A 203 20.65 5.39 4.80
N ILE A 204 19.52 5.28 4.10
CA ILE A 204 18.72 4.04 4.06
C ILE A 204 19.51 2.84 3.54
N THR A 205 20.50 3.08 2.66
CA THR A 205 21.36 2.05 2.08
C THR A 205 22.15 1.29 3.13
N LYS A 206 22.44 1.89 4.30
CA LYS A 206 23.09 1.19 5.42
C LYS A 206 22.28 0.00 5.94
N PHE A 207 20.96 0.04 5.76
CA PHE A 207 20.05 -1.01 6.18
C PHE A 207 19.58 -1.90 5.02
N ALA A 208 20.09 -1.72 3.79
CA ALA A 208 19.65 -2.50 2.64
C ALA A 208 19.70 -4.03 2.86
N PRO A 209 20.79 -4.60 3.43
CA PRO A 209 20.82 -6.04 3.75
C PRO A 209 19.72 -6.44 4.73
N ALA A 210 19.58 -5.73 5.85
CA ALA A 210 18.60 -6.04 6.89
C ALA A 210 17.15 -5.83 6.41
N LEU A 211 16.89 -4.80 5.59
CA LEU A 211 15.60 -4.55 4.97
C LEU A 211 15.20 -5.69 4.02
N LEU A 212 16.15 -6.23 3.25
CA LEU A 212 15.89 -7.35 2.34
C LEU A 212 15.67 -8.66 3.11
N GLU A 213 16.55 -8.99 4.05
CA GLU A 213 16.49 -10.22 4.83
C GLU A 213 15.18 -10.32 5.64
N ALA A 214 14.77 -9.24 6.29
CA ALA A 214 13.56 -9.21 7.09
C ALA A 214 12.27 -9.42 6.29
N LEU A 215 12.25 -9.25 4.96
CA LEU A 215 11.07 -9.60 4.14
C LEU A 215 10.69 -11.08 4.30
N GLY A 216 11.68 -11.95 4.58
CA GLY A 216 11.45 -13.37 4.84
C GLY A 216 10.72 -13.66 6.16
N THR A 217 10.65 -12.71 7.08
CA THR A 217 9.98 -12.84 8.39
C THR A 217 8.61 -12.17 8.44
N LEU A 218 8.22 -11.47 7.37
CA LEU A 218 6.94 -10.77 7.27
C LEU A 218 5.84 -11.70 6.70
N ASP A 219 5.50 -12.75 7.46
CA ASP A 219 4.59 -13.82 7.02
C ASP A 219 3.16 -13.32 6.72
N ARG A 220 2.73 -12.24 7.39
CA ARG A 220 1.39 -11.65 7.24
C ARG A 220 1.36 -10.45 6.30
N TRP A 221 2.38 -10.34 5.41
CA TRP A 221 2.43 -9.34 4.35
C TRP A 221 2.07 -9.95 3.00
N PRO A 222 1.39 -9.21 2.10
CA PRO A 222 1.13 -9.67 0.74
C PRO A 222 2.43 -9.95 -0.02
N GLU A 223 2.53 -11.11 -0.65
CA GLU A 223 3.72 -11.51 -1.42
C GLU A 223 4.10 -10.48 -2.50
N ARG A 224 3.08 -9.87 -3.12
CA ARG A 224 3.29 -8.83 -4.13
C ARG A 224 4.05 -7.62 -3.56
N VAL A 225 3.72 -7.18 -2.35
CA VAL A 225 4.42 -6.06 -1.70
C VAL A 225 5.87 -6.44 -1.36
N LYS A 226 6.08 -7.65 -0.82
CA LYS A 226 7.43 -8.15 -0.53
C LYS A 226 8.29 -8.22 -1.80
N LEU A 227 7.73 -8.71 -2.90
CA LEU A 227 8.42 -8.77 -4.19
C LEU A 227 8.75 -7.36 -4.72
N MET A 228 7.81 -6.41 -4.63
CA MET A 228 8.06 -5.02 -5.03
C MET A 228 9.21 -4.41 -4.22
N GLN A 229 9.25 -4.61 -2.91
CA GLN A 229 10.34 -4.11 -2.06
C GLN A 229 11.66 -4.81 -2.37
N ALA A 230 11.67 -6.14 -2.53
CA ALA A 230 12.88 -6.89 -2.87
C ALA A 230 13.49 -6.40 -4.19
N ASN A 231 12.66 -6.19 -5.20
CA ASN A 231 13.09 -5.65 -6.50
C ASN A 231 13.61 -4.22 -6.39
N TRP A 232 12.98 -3.39 -5.56
CA TRP A 232 13.40 -2.00 -5.35
C TRP A 232 14.73 -1.92 -4.59
N ILE A 233 14.89 -2.71 -3.53
CA ILE A 233 16.15 -2.83 -2.79
C ILE A 233 17.25 -3.36 -3.71
N GLY A 234 16.93 -4.35 -4.55
CA GLY A 234 17.71 -4.78 -5.70
C GLY A 234 19.13 -5.19 -5.35
N ARG A 235 19.29 -6.31 -4.63
CA ARG A 235 20.60 -6.89 -4.35
C ARG A 235 21.19 -7.51 -5.60
N SER A 236 22.34 -7.04 -6.04
CA SER A 236 23.07 -7.57 -7.20
C SER A 236 24.46 -8.01 -6.79
N GLU A 237 24.82 -9.25 -7.06
CA GLU A 237 26.19 -9.76 -6.92
C GLU A 237 26.91 -9.62 -8.26
N GLY A 238 28.10 -9.09 -8.22
CA GLY A 238 28.89 -8.85 -9.43
C GLY A 238 30.36 -8.55 -9.13
N ALA A 239 30.99 -7.91 -10.08
CA ALA A 239 32.38 -7.46 -9.96
C ALA A 239 32.48 -5.95 -10.19
N ARG A 240 33.31 -5.29 -9.41
CA ARG A 240 33.82 -3.95 -9.70
C ARG A 240 35.15 -4.12 -10.40
N LEU A 241 35.26 -3.55 -11.59
CA LEU A 241 36.45 -3.67 -12.45
C LEU A 241 37.04 -2.29 -12.70
N ARG A 242 38.35 -2.26 -12.85
CA ARG A 242 39.13 -1.07 -13.20
C ARG A 242 39.75 -1.27 -14.57
N PHE A 243 39.27 -0.49 -15.56
CA PHE A 243 39.83 -0.48 -16.92
C PHE A 243 40.81 0.67 -17.03
N ALA A 244 42.10 0.35 -17.20
CA ALA A 244 43.17 1.33 -17.40
C ALA A 244 42.99 2.06 -18.75
N LEU A 245 43.10 3.39 -18.76
CA LEU A 245 43.19 4.18 -19.99
C LEU A 245 44.56 3.96 -20.63
N THR A 246 44.58 3.68 -21.93
CA THR A 246 45.84 3.37 -22.63
C THR A 246 46.41 4.55 -23.38
N GLU A 247 45.58 5.24 -24.17
CA GLU A 247 46.00 6.42 -24.93
C GLU A 247 44.77 7.29 -25.24
N ALA A 248 44.96 8.60 -25.35
CA ALA A 248 43.99 9.49 -25.94
C ALA A 248 44.04 9.42 -27.47
N ALA A 249 42.97 9.74 -28.18
CA ALA A 249 42.90 9.68 -29.65
C ALA A 249 43.97 10.52 -30.42
N ASP A 250 44.57 11.45 -29.70
CA ASP A 250 45.64 12.31 -30.21
C ASP A 250 47.07 11.72 -30.03
N GLY A 251 47.18 10.46 -29.56
CA GLY A 251 48.44 9.79 -29.31
C GLY A 251 49.16 10.23 -28.02
N SER A 252 48.56 11.08 -27.19
CA SER A 252 49.13 11.44 -25.90
C SER A 252 48.94 10.32 -24.89
N ARG A 253 50.00 10.04 -24.07
CA ARG A 253 49.89 9.06 -22.98
C ARG A 253 49.37 9.74 -21.71
N PRO A 254 48.64 8.98 -20.84
CA PRO A 254 48.19 9.48 -19.55
C PRO A 254 49.30 10.05 -18.67
N ASP A 255 50.53 9.61 -18.87
CA ASP A 255 51.73 9.98 -18.10
C ASP A 255 52.49 11.17 -18.75
N ASP A 256 52.07 11.70 -19.92
CA ASP A 256 52.70 12.86 -20.52
C ASP A 256 52.30 14.12 -19.73
N PRO A 257 53.22 14.78 -19.01
CA PRO A 257 52.90 15.98 -18.23
C PRO A 257 52.34 17.13 -19.06
N ARG A 258 52.48 17.06 -20.40
CA ARG A 258 51.92 18.05 -21.35
C ARG A 258 50.50 17.77 -21.77
N ALA A 259 49.97 16.58 -21.48
CA ALA A 259 48.60 16.14 -21.78
C ALA A 259 47.62 16.38 -20.60
N GLN A 260 48.05 16.93 -19.47
CA GLN A 260 47.17 17.20 -18.34
C GLN A 260 46.21 18.36 -18.66
N PRO A 261 44.90 18.14 -18.61
CA PRO A 261 43.98 19.27 -18.61
C PRO A 261 44.21 20.06 -17.34
N GLU A 262 44.52 21.35 -17.45
CA GLU A 262 44.49 22.32 -16.37
C GLU A 262 43.05 22.55 -15.94
N GLY A 263 42.43 21.56 -15.34
CA GLY A 263 41.12 21.68 -14.70
C GLY A 263 41.31 21.87 -13.21
N LEU A 264 41.02 23.08 -12.73
CA LEU A 264 40.85 23.33 -11.29
C LEU A 264 39.47 22.84 -10.88
N ASN A 265 39.38 22.07 -9.79
CA ASN A 265 38.08 21.85 -9.13
C ASN A 265 37.54 23.20 -8.61
N ARG A 266 36.27 23.33 -8.29
CA ARG A 266 35.67 24.57 -7.74
C ARG A 266 36.37 25.09 -6.48
N ALA A 267 37.26 24.32 -5.85
CA ALA A 267 38.07 24.69 -4.69
C ALA A 267 39.49 25.11 -5.07
N GLY A 268 39.85 25.15 -6.39
CA GLY A 268 41.16 25.60 -6.86
C GLY A 268 42.30 24.57 -6.70
N ALA A 269 41.97 23.29 -6.42
CA ALA A 269 42.97 22.23 -6.35
C ALA A 269 43.08 21.51 -7.69
N PRO A 270 44.29 21.07 -8.14
CA PRO A 270 44.45 20.28 -9.35
C PRO A 270 43.71 18.96 -9.23
N GLN A 271 42.92 18.62 -10.25
CA GLN A 271 42.21 17.34 -10.34
C GLN A 271 43.25 16.26 -10.69
N ALA A 272 43.24 15.14 -9.96
CA ALA A 272 44.11 14.01 -10.31
C ALA A 272 43.76 13.51 -11.73
N PRO A 273 44.77 13.16 -12.56
CA PRO A 273 44.50 12.66 -13.90
C PRO A 273 43.66 11.38 -13.83
N ILE A 274 42.63 11.28 -14.70
CA ILE A 274 41.80 10.07 -14.82
C ILE A 274 42.67 9.02 -15.54
N ASP A 275 43.17 8.02 -14.81
CA ASP A 275 44.00 6.94 -15.31
C ASP A 275 43.23 5.64 -15.58
N ALA A 276 42.01 5.55 -15.10
CA ALA A 276 41.19 4.36 -15.27
C ALA A 276 39.70 4.68 -15.18
N VAL A 277 38.86 3.78 -15.67
CA VAL A 277 37.42 3.79 -15.54
C VAL A 277 36.95 2.62 -14.70
N GLU A 278 36.20 2.87 -13.64
CA GLU A 278 35.58 1.84 -12.83
C GLU A 278 34.24 1.44 -13.41
N VAL A 279 33.98 0.13 -13.51
CA VAL A 279 32.71 -0.44 -14.00
C VAL A 279 32.21 -1.46 -12.99
N PHE A 280 30.93 -1.41 -12.68
CA PHE A 280 30.25 -2.52 -12.00
C PHE A 280 29.50 -3.38 -13.02
N THR A 281 29.64 -4.70 -12.94
CA THR A 281 28.89 -5.64 -13.77
C THR A 281 28.38 -6.84 -12.98
N THR A 282 27.17 -7.29 -13.30
CA THR A 282 26.61 -8.58 -12.84
C THR A 282 27.02 -9.74 -13.74
N ARG A 283 27.69 -9.46 -14.88
CA ARG A 283 28.09 -10.44 -15.90
C ARG A 283 29.60 -10.42 -16.16
N PRO A 284 30.45 -10.59 -15.12
CA PRO A 284 31.90 -10.68 -15.34
C PRO A 284 32.30 -11.89 -16.20
N ASP A 285 31.43 -12.91 -16.33
CA ASP A 285 31.54 -14.05 -17.22
C ASP A 285 31.59 -13.68 -18.71
N THR A 286 31.07 -12.53 -19.10
CA THR A 286 30.97 -12.07 -20.50
C THR A 286 32.08 -11.10 -20.91
N LEU A 287 33.08 -10.85 -20.07
CA LEU A 287 34.17 -9.90 -20.35
C LEU A 287 34.88 -10.16 -21.68
N PHE A 288 35.11 -11.42 -22.07
CA PHE A 288 35.73 -11.77 -23.33
C PHE A 288 34.90 -11.39 -24.58
N GLY A 289 33.63 -11.04 -24.40
CA GLY A 289 32.71 -10.50 -25.41
C GLY A 289 32.61 -8.99 -25.45
N MET A 290 33.47 -8.29 -24.69
CA MET A 290 33.47 -6.82 -24.64
C MET A 290 33.79 -6.24 -26.03
N SER A 291 33.01 -5.26 -26.46
CA SER A 291 33.20 -4.54 -27.72
C SER A 291 33.47 -3.04 -27.52
N PHE A 292 32.96 -2.49 -26.43
CA PHE A 292 33.13 -1.08 -26.07
C PHE A 292 32.99 -0.87 -24.56
N LEU A 293 33.42 0.30 -24.11
CA LEU A 293 33.06 0.83 -22.79
C LEU A 293 32.20 2.07 -23.01
N ALA A 294 31.11 2.19 -22.26
CA ALA A 294 30.26 3.37 -22.33
C ALA A 294 30.18 4.07 -20.97
N VAL A 295 30.17 5.40 -21.00
CA VAL A 295 30.06 6.28 -19.83
C VAL A 295 28.83 7.17 -19.93
N ALA A 296 28.29 7.54 -18.78
CA ALA A 296 27.20 8.52 -18.67
C ALA A 296 27.63 9.93 -19.15
N ALA A 297 26.68 10.74 -19.57
CA ALA A 297 26.92 12.12 -19.97
C ALA A 297 27.51 13.01 -18.84
N GLU A 298 27.29 12.62 -17.58
CA GLU A 298 27.77 13.30 -16.37
C GLU A 298 29.12 12.75 -15.88
N HIS A 299 29.63 11.69 -16.49
CA HIS A 299 30.91 11.07 -16.09
C HIS A 299 32.10 12.03 -16.36
N PRO A 300 33.12 12.07 -15.48
CA PRO A 300 34.28 12.93 -15.66
C PRO A 300 34.98 12.81 -17.02
N LEU A 301 35.04 11.59 -17.60
CA LEU A 301 35.57 11.36 -18.95
C LEU A 301 34.72 12.02 -20.04
N ALA A 302 33.42 12.14 -19.88
CA ALA A 302 32.55 12.85 -20.83
C ALA A 302 32.89 14.35 -20.81
N ALA A 303 33.13 14.94 -19.63
CA ALA A 303 33.60 16.32 -19.51
C ALA A 303 34.99 16.51 -20.15
N ALA A 304 35.90 15.54 -19.97
CA ALA A 304 37.21 15.58 -20.61
C ALA A 304 37.11 15.49 -22.15
N ALA A 305 36.20 14.64 -22.67
CA ALA A 305 35.91 14.57 -24.11
C ALA A 305 35.34 15.89 -24.66
N ALA A 306 34.38 16.51 -23.92
CA ALA A 306 33.77 17.77 -24.29
C ALA A 306 34.79 18.94 -24.36
N ALA A 307 35.80 18.92 -23.49
CA ALA A 307 36.88 19.92 -23.51
C ALA A 307 37.75 19.82 -24.77
N ARG A 308 37.80 18.64 -25.42
CA ARG A 308 38.58 18.38 -26.62
C ARG A 308 37.77 18.45 -27.91
N ASN A 309 36.47 18.14 -27.83
CA ASN A 309 35.57 18.10 -28.99
C ASN A 309 34.24 18.80 -28.71
N PRO A 310 33.93 19.93 -29.42
CA PRO A 310 32.66 20.62 -29.27
C PRO A 310 31.43 19.75 -29.57
N GLU A 311 31.52 18.77 -30.46
CA GLU A 311 30.40 17.85 -30.76
C GLU A 311 30.05 16.97 -29.57
N ALA A 312 31.04 16.58 -28.77
CA ALA A 312 30.80 15.87 -27.51
C ALA A 312 29.98 16.71 -26.54
N ALA A 313 30.27 18.01 -26.44
CA ALA A 313 29.50 18.93 -25.59
C ALA A 313 28.04 19.06 -26.04
N VAL A 314 27.79 19.08 -27.36
CA VAL A 314 26.42 19.09 -27.91
C VAL A 314 25.70 17.80 -27.56
N PHE A 315 26.35 16.65 -27.75
CA PHE A 315 25.77 15.36 -27.45
C PHE A 315 25.44 15.19 -25.94
N ILE A 316 26.34 15.66 -25.06
CA ILE A 316 26.09 15.68 -23.61
C ILE A 316 24.88 16.55 -23.27
N ALA A 317 24.74 17.72 -23.90
CA ALA A 317 23.60 18.60 -23.68
C ALA A 317 22.29 17.94 -24.16
N ASP A 318 22.32 17.19 -25.24
CA ASP A 318 21.17 16.41 -25.73
C ASP A 318 20.79 15.30 -24.75
N CYS A 319 21.76 14.53 -24.25
CA CYS A 319 21.51 13.49 -23.24
C CYS A 319 20.87 14.07 -21.97
N ARG A 320 21.28 15.24 -21.51
CA ARG A 320 20.72 15.91 -20.32
C ARG A 320 19.28 16.38 -20.51
N ARG A 321 18.83 16.58 -21.75
CA ARG A 321 17.44 16.95 -22.10
C ARG A 321 16.53 15.74 -22.27
N MET A 322 17.08 14.54 -22.41
CA MET A 322 16.27 13.32 -22.51
C MET A 322 15.72 12.95 -21.14
N GLY A 323 14.51 12.37 -21.12
CA GLY A 323 13.90 11.89 -19.88
C GLY A 323 14.78 10.84 -19.18
N THR A 324 14.83 10.91 -17.84
CA THR A 324 15.68 10.07 -17.00
C THR A 324 14.97 8.85 -16.43
N SER A 325 13.71 8.57 -16.81
CA SER A 325 13.02 7.35 -16.37
C SER A 325 13.61 6.14 -17.08
N GLU A 326 13.79 5.04 -16.34
CA GLU A 326 14.27 3.76 -16.92
C GLU A 326 13.45 3.35 -18.15
N VAL A 327 12.13 3.48 -18.10
CA VAL A 327 11.21 3.16 -19.21
C VAL A 327 11.46 4.04 -20.43
N ALA A 328 11.65 5.36 -20.23
CA ALA A 328 11.95 6.27 -21.33
C ALA A 328 13.31 5.97 -21.98
N ILE A 329 14.31 5.58 -21.17
CA ILE A 329 15.65 5.20 -21.65
C ILE A 329 15.62 3.84 -22.35
N GLU A 330 14.83 2.87 -21.86
CA GLU A 330 14.64 1.58 -22.54
C GLU A 330 13.99 1.72 -23.91
N GLN A 331 12.99 2.59 -24.03
CA GLN A 331 12.25 2.83 -25.27
C GLN A 331 12.95 3.78 -26.24
N ALA A 332 13.91 4.59 -25.77
CA ALA A 332 14.62 5.52 -26.62
C ALA A 332 15.62 4.83 -27.54
N GLU A 333 15.78 5.36 -28.76
CA GLU A 333 16.85 4.96 -29.66
C GLU A 333 18.22 5.06 -28.98
N LYS A 334 19.03 3.99 -29.02
CA LYS A 334 20.37 3.96 -28.43
C LYS A 334 21.31 4.81 -29.26
N ARG A 335 21.85 5.86 -28.63
CA ARG A 335 22.75 6.83 -29.26
C ARG A 335 24.05 6.97 -28.44
N GLY A 336 25.16 7.17 -29.11
CA GLY A 336 26.44 7.38 -28.47
C GLY A 336 27.36 8.29 -29.26
N PHE A 337 28.39 8.82 -28.57
CA PHE A 337 29.46 9.62 -29.11
C PHE A 337 30.80 8.97 -28.75
N ASN A 338 31.61 8.63 -29.75
CA ASN A 338 32.97 8.09 -29.52
C ASN A 338 33.91 9.18 -29.01
N THR A 339 34.39 8.99 -27.78
CA THR A 339 35.26 9.99 -27.11
C THR A 339 36.67 10.07 -27.66
N GLY A 340 37.11 9.05 -28.43
CA GLY A 340 38.52 8.87 -28.82
C GLY A 340 39.39 8.21 -27.76
N PHE A 341 38.95 8.12 -26.50
CA PHE A 341 39.67 7.40 -25.46
C PHE A 341 39.53 5.88 -25.67
N ARG A 342 40.55 5.15 -25.19
CA ARG A 342 40.55 3.68 -25.20
C ARG A 342 40.97 3.11 -23.85
N VAL A 343 40.45 1.95 -23.53
CA VAL A 343 40.74 1.22 -22.28
C VAL A 343 41.38 -0.15 -22.59
N ALA A 344 42.26 -0.60 -21.73
CA ALA A 344 42.88 -1.93 -21.80
C ALA A 344 41.93 -3.00 -21.24
N HIS A 345 41.90 -4.19 -21.89
CA HIS A 345 41.11 -5.32 -21.41
C HIS A 345 41.85 -6.07 -20.28
N PRO A 346 41.18 -6.39 -19.14
CA PRO A 346 41.89 -6.99 -18.00
C PRO A 346 42.44 -8.41 -18.29
N PHE A 347 41.80 -9.20 -19.16
CA PHE A 347 42.16 -10.57 -19.45
C PHE A 347 42.86 -10.79 -20.80
N LEU A 348 42.89 -9.79 -21.67
CA LEU A 348 43.51 -9.89 -23.03
C LEU A 348 44.63 -8.87 -23.15
N PRO A 349 45.87 -9.31 -22.88
CA PRO A 349 47.03 -8.42 -22.96
C PRO A 349 47.20 -7.78 -24.35
N GLY A 350 47.27 -6.44 -24.37
CA GLY A 350 47.40 -5.65 -25.59
C GLY A 350 46.10 -5.33 -26.33
N ALA A 351 44.97 -5.94 -25.94
CA ALA A 351 43.66 -5.60 -26.49
C ALA A 351 43.14 -4.30 -25.87
N THR A 352 42.63 -3.39 -26.73
CA THR A 352 42.06 -2.11 -26.28
C THR A 352 40.72 -1.86 -26.93
N PHE A 353 39.81 -1.23 -26.17
CA PHE A 353 38.42 -0.99 -26.57
C PHE A 353 38.09 0.49 -26.53
N PRO A 354 37.22 1.00 -27.44
CA PRO A 354 36.83 2.41 -27.46
C PRO A 354 35.91 2.77 -26.28
N VAL A 355 36.03 4.02 -25.82
CA VAL A 355 35.12 4.59 -24.80
C VAL A 355 34.13 5.49 -25.50
N TRP A 356 32.84 5.28 -25.22
CA TRP A 356 31.72 6.05 -25.76
C TRP A 356 31.01 6.82 -24.65
N ILE A 357 30.44 7.98 -24.94
CA ILE A 357 29.40 8.59 -24.15
C ILE A 357 28.09 8.02 -24.68
N ALA A 358 27.24 7.45 -23.86
CA ALA A 358 25.99 6.84 -24.31
C ALA A 358 24.77 7.34 -23.54
N ASN A 359 23.66 7.55 -24.25
CA ASN A 359 22.43 8.11 -23.69
C ASN A 359 21.65 7.15 -22.79
N PHE A 360 22.04 5.89 -22.73
CA PHE A 360 21.42 4.83 -21.92
C PHE A 360 22.26 4.42 -20.70
N VAL A 361 23.40 5.08 -20.46
CA VAL A 361 24.20 4.89 -19.25
C VAL A 361 23.88 5.99 -18.26
N LEU A 362 23.50 5.61 -17.04
CA LEU A 362 23.14 6.53 -15.97
C LEU A 362 24.29 6.67 -14.97
N MET A 363 24.65 7.91 -14.62
CA MET A 363 25.64 8.20 -13.59
C MET A 363 25.25 7.64 -12.22
N GLU A 364 23.98 7.50 -12.00
CA GLU A 364 23.38 7.07 -10.73
C GLU A 364 23.36 5.56 -10.56
N TYR A 365 23.65 4.77 -11.57
CA TYR A 365 23.70 3.31 -11.48
C TYR A 365 25.16 2.81 -11.55
N GLY A 366 25.62 2.17 -10.48
CA GLY A 366 26.99 1.69 -10.37
C GLY A 366 28.01 2.82 -10.31
N THR A 367 28.91 2.84 -11.27
CA THR A 367 30.00 3.85 -11.37
C THR A 367 29.74 4.92 -12.44
N GLY A 368 28.57 4.90 -13.11
CA GLY A 368 28.29 5.73 -14.28
C GLY A 368 29.01 5.25 -15.54
N ALA A 369 29.49 3.98 -15.54
CA ALA A 369 30.16 3.36 -16.67
C ALA A 369 29.75 1.88 -16.78
N ILE A 370 29.71 1.37 -18.02
CA ILE A 370 29.46 -0.05 -18.32
C ILE A 370 30.47 -0.52 -19.36
N PHE A 371 30.82 -1.82 -19.37
CA PHE A 371 31.35 -2.42 -20.58
C PHE A 371 30.21 -3.05 -21.39
N GLY A 372 30.24 -2.88 -22.71
CA GLY A 372 29.22 -3.42 -23.61
C GLY A 372 29.60 -4.81 -24.09
N CYS A 373 28.68 -5.77 -23.93
CA CYS A 373 28.81 -7.13 -24.45
C CYS A 373 27.62 -7.47 -25.38
N PRO A 374 27.68 -7.06 -26.66
CA PRO A 374 26.54 -7.14 -27.59
C PRO A 374 26.02 -8.55 -27.84
N GLY A 375 26.86 -9.57 -27.68
CA GLY A 375 26.41 -10.95 -27.83
C GLY A 375 25.43 -11.43 -26.75
N HIS A 376 25.33 -10.73 -25.60
CA HIS A 376 24.63 -11.21 -24.40
C HIS A 376 23.82 -10.14 -23.65
N ASP A 377 23.59 -8.98 -24.29
CA ASP A 377 22.72 -7.89 -23.80
C ASP A 377 22.00 -7.25 -25.00
N GLU A 378 20.68 -7.14 -24.96
CA GLU A 378 19.85 -6.62 -26.05
C GLU A 378 20.16 -5.16 -26.36
N ARG A 379 20.36 -4.35 -25.34
CA ARG A 379 20.67 -2.92 -25.45
C ARG A 379 22.05 -2.71 -26.09
N ASP A 380 23.02 -3.49 -25.66
CA ASP A 380 24.39 -3.45 -26.21
C ASP A 380 24.42 -3.96 -27.63
N PHE A 381 23.56 -4.96 -27.97
CA PHE A 381 23.39 -5.48 -29.33
C PHE A 381 22.84 -4.45 -30.29
N GLU A 382 21.77 -3.72 -29.89
CA GLU A 382 21.20 -2.62 -30.66
C GLU A 382 22.25 -1.53 -30.93
N PHE A 383 22.99 -1.16 -29.88
CA PHE A 383 24.05 -0.15 -29.98
C PHE A 383 25.19 -0.59 -30.90
N ALA A 384 25.71 -1.80 -30.71
CA ALA A 384 26.83 -2.34 -31.51
C ALA A 384 26.43 -2.50 -32.97
N THR A 385 25.23 -2.95 -33.25
CA THR A 385 24.70 -3.06 -34.63
C THR A 385 24.67 -1.70 -35.32
N LYS A 386 24.19 -0.67 -34.61
CA LYS A 386 24.08 0.70 -35.16
C LYS A 386 25.45 1.33 -35.46
N TYR A 387 26.45 1.06 -34.62
CA TYR A 387 27.78 1.66 -34.74
C TYR A 387 28.82 0.70 -35.34
N GLU A 388 28.38 -0.42 -35.92
CA GLU A 388 29.20 -1.44 -36.59
C GLU A 388 30.34 -1.94 -35.70
N LEU A 389 30.07 -2.16 -34.40
CA LEU A 389 31.03 -2.72 -33.46
C LEU A 389 30.99 -4.24 -33.51
N GLU A 390 32.09 -4.88 -33.13
CA GLU A 390 32.20 -6.34 -33.12
C GLU A 390 31.19 -6.99 -32.17
N ILE A 391 30.50 -8.05 -32.61
CA ILE A 391 29.57 -8.83 -31.80
C ILE A 391 30.12 -10.25 -31.68
N LYS A 392 30.52 -10.63 -30.46
CA LYS A 392 31.16 -11.91 -30.19
C LYS A 392 30.30 -12.77 -29.25
N GLU A 393 30.08 -14.05 -29.65
CA GLU A 393 29.45 -15.05 -28.79
C GLU A 393 30.44 -15.53 -27.72
N VAL A 394 30.11 -15.40 -26.45
CA VAL A 394 30.90 -15.85 -25.31
C VAL A 394 30.08 -16.68 -24.30
N VAL A 395 28.80 -16.84 -24.50
CA VAL A 395 27.94 -17.75 -23.76
C VAL A 395 26.99 -18.44 -24.75
N ARG A 396 26.83 -19.74 -24.60
CA ARG A 396 26.02 -20.61 -25.46
C ARG A 396 25.07 -21.44 -24.61
N PRO A 397 23.89 -21.84 -25.12
CA PRO A 397 23.00 -22.78 -24.42
C PRO A 397 23.73 -24.04 -23.98
N ALA A 398 23.32 -24.62 -22.86
CA ALA A 398 23.90 -25.85 -22.34
C ALA A 398 23.75 -27.07 -23.30
N SER A 399 22.82 -27.00 -24.26
CA SER A 399 22.67 -27.98 -25.34
C SER A 399 23.85 -27.98 -26.31
N GLY A 400 24.67 -26.92 -26.33
CA GLY A 400 25.75 -26.72 -27.27
C GLY A 400 25.33 -26.22 -28.66
N GLU A 401 24.04 -26.07 -28.93
CA GLU A 401 23.52 -25.54 -30.19
C GLU A 401 23.70 -24.01 -30.26
N ALA A 402 24.19 -23.49 -31.39
CA ALA A 402 24.26 -22.05 -31.60
C ALA A 402 22.85 -21.45 -31.75
N GLN A 403 22.60 -20.35 -31.05
CA GLN A 403 21.39 -19.58 -31.13
C GLN A 403 21.66 -18.19 -31.73
N PRO A 404 20.63 -17.54 -32.29
CA PRO A 404 20.74 -16.14 -32.70
C PRO A 404 21.18 -15.24 -31.54
N LEU A 405 22.05 -14.27 -31.81
CA LEU A 405 22.46 -13.26 -30.84
C LEU A 405 21.45 -12.10 -30.86
N PRO A 406 21.22 -11.42 -29.74
CA PRO A 406 21.86 -11.66 -28.44
C PRO A 406 21.27 -12.87 -27.71
N PHE A 407 22.11 -13.65 -27.05
CA PHE A 407 21.68 -14.73 -26.14
C PHE A 407 21.86 -14.28 -24.68
N THR A 408 20.77 -14.01 -24.00
CA THR A 408 20.76 -13.40 -22.65
C THR A 408 20.63 -14.41 -21.51
N GLU A 409 20.24 -15.65 -21.82
CA GLU A 409 20.00 -16.70 -20.85
C GLU A 409 21.29 -17.29 -20.26
N PRO A 410 21.24 -17.95 -19.09
CA PRO A 410 22.37 -18.74 -18.59
C PRO A 410 22.79 -19.87 -19.55
N GLY A 411 24.09 -20.12 -19.65
CA GLY A 411 24.60 -21.15 -20.53
C GLY A 411 26.04 -21.59 -20.17
N LEU A 412 26.78 -22.07 -21.16
CA LEU A 412 28.19 -22.44 -21.05
C LEU A 412 29.05 -21.35 -21.69
N ALA A 413 30.14 -21.00 -21.03
CA ALA A 413 31.13 -20.07 -21.58
C ALA A 413 31.83 -20.67 -22.78
N VAL A 414 32.00 -19.88 -23.85
CA VAL A 414 32.71 -20.22 -25.08
C VAL A 414 33.56 -19.02 -25.53
N ASN A 415 34.62 -19.24 -26.27
CA ASN A 415 35.49 -18.16 -26.77
C ASN A 415 36.03 -17.23 -25.65
N SER A 416 36.11 -17.72 -24.43
CA SER A 416 36.38 -16.99 -23.20
C SER A 416 37.63 -17.52 -22.45
N GLY A 417 38.53 -18.19 -23.14
CA GLY A 417 39.81 -18.65 -22.62
C GLY A 417 39.66 -19.56 -21.39
N PHE A 418 40.11 -19.10 -20.22
CA PHE A 418 40.08 -19.91 -18.98
C PHE A 418 38.66 -20.15 -18.45
N LEU A 419 37.66 -19.51 -19.01
CA LEU A 419 36.22 -19.70 -18.64
C LEU A 419 35.57 -20.74 -19.54
N ASP A 420 36.14 -21.14 -20.66
CA ASP A 420 35.51 -22.02 -21.64
C ASP A 420 35.03 -23.33 -21.02
N GLY A 421 33.77 -23.70 -21.30
CA GLY A 421 33.08 -24.87 -20.79
C GLY A 421 32.46 -24.73 -19.40
N LEU A 422 32.72 -23.64 -18.66
CA LEU A 422 32.09 -23.39 -17.35
C LEU A 422 30.64 -22.93 -17.51
N ALA A 423 29.77 -23.39 -16.61
CA ALA A 423 28.43 -22.84 -16.50
C ALA A 423 28.48 -21.37 -16.02
N THR A 424 27.51 -20.57 -16.42
CA THR A 424 27.48 -19.11 -16.12
C THR A 424 27.80 -18.77 -14.67
N THR A 425 27.28 -19.54 -13.69
CA THR A 425 27.55 -19.30 -12.25
C THR A 425 29.00 -19.55 -11.87
N GLU A 426 29.60 -20.63 -12.44
CA GLU A 426 30.98 -20.98 -12.21
C GLU A 426 31.94 -20.03 -12.94
N ALA A 427 31.57 -19.64 -14.16
CA ALA A 427 32.31 -18.67 -14.96
C ALA A 427 32.37 -17.28 -14.25
N LYS A 428 31.28 -16.83 -13.65
CA LYS A 428 31.26 -15.61 -12.84
C LYS A 428 32.25 -15.67 -11.67
N ARG A 429 32.25 -16.78 -10.90
CA ARG A 429 33.15 -16.94 -9.77
C ARG A 429 34.64 -16.99 -10.23
N ALA A 430 34.89 -17.72 -11.30
CA ALA A 430 36.24 -17.83 -11.87
C ALA A 430 36.75 -16.49 -12.42
N ALA A 431 35.87 -15.69 -13.07
CA ALA A 431 36.22 -14.37 -13.55
C ALA A 431 36.54 -13.41 -12.41
N ILE A 432 35.72 -13.40 -11.33
CA ILE A 432 35.95 -12.59 -10.14
C ILE A 432 37.27 -12.96 -9.48
N ALA A 433 37.52 -14.26 -9.24
CA ALA A 433 38.76 -14.70 -8.63
C ALA A 433 40.02 -14.30 -9.45
N ARG A 434 39.91 -14.35 -10.78
CA ARG A 434 41.02 -13.92 -11.67
C ARG A 434 41.19 -12.39 -11.64
N LEU A 435 40.13 -11.60 -11.54
CA LEU A 435 40.19 -10.13 -11.40
C LEU A 435 40.90 -9.75 -10.09
N GLU A 436 40.54 -10.43 -8.99
CA GLU A 436 41.16 -10.22 -7.67
C GLU A 436 42.65 -10.59 -7.67
N GLU A 437 43.00 -11.74 -8.25
CA GLU A 437 44.39 -12.18 -8.39
C GLU A 437 45.26 -11.17 -9.16
N GLN A 438 44.70 -10.53 -10.18
CA GLN A 438 45.38 -9.53 -11.00
C GLN A 438 45.31 -8.11 -10.44
N GLY A 439 44.56 -7.86 -9.35
CA GLY A 439 44.32 -6.52 -8.83
C GLY A 439 43.54 -5.62 -9.80
N ALA A 440 42.83 -6.21 -10.76
CA ALA A 440 42.06 -5.51 -11.79
C ALA A 440 40.57 -5.34 -11.41
N GLY A 441 40.12 -5.93 -10.28
CA GLY A 441 38.78 -5.83 -9.77
C GLY A 441 38.56 -6.67 -8.53
N GLU A 442 37.35 -6.60 -8.00
CA GLU A 442 36.92 -7.33 -6.80
C GLU A 442 35.47 -7.77 -6.91
N GLY A 443 35.10 -8.86 -6.23
CA GLY A 443 33.70 -9.24 -6.06
C GLY A 443 32.98 -8.31 -5.12
N VAL A 444 31.84 -7.76 -5.53
CA VAL A 444 31.06 -6.81 -4.72
C VAL A 444 29.59 -7.11 -4.80
N VAL A 445 28.89 -6.78 -3.70
CA VAL A 445 27.43 -6.71 -3.68
C VAL A 445 27.03 -5.26 -3.88
N ASN A 446 26.30 -5.00 -4.93
CA ASN A 446 25.74 -3.68 -5.20
C ASN A 446 24.23 -3.67 -4.90
N TRP A 447 23.73 -2.51 -4.50
CA TRP A 447 22.33 -2.29 -4.15
C TRP A 447 21.72 -1.26 -5.10
N ARG A 448 20.52 -1.55 -5.62
CA ARG A 448 19.78 -0.60 -6.42
C ARG A 448 19.20 0.53 -5.56
N LEU A 449 18.85 0.19 -4.31
CA LEU A 449 18.39 1.14 -3.30
C LEU A 449 19.41 2.27 -3.12
N ARG A 450 18.94 3.50 -3.03
CA ARG A 450 19.75 4.70 -2.83
C ARG A 450 19.35 5.43 -1.57
N ASP A 451 20.25 6.27 -1.09
CA ASP A 451 19.95 7.13 0.04
C ASP A 451 18.78 8.05 -0.30
N TRP A 452 17.93 8.23 0.68
CA TRP A 452 16.70 8.99 0.53
C TRP A 452 16.96 10.49 0.69
N GLY A 453 16.89 11.24 -0.41
CA GLY A 453 17.01 12.70 -0.42
C GLY A 453 15.76 13.37 0.11
N VAL A 454 15.89 14.06 1.24
CA VAL A 454 14.73 14.59 1.97
C VAL A 454 14.57 16.11 1.91
N SER A 455 15.47 16.84 1.31
CA SER A 455 15.36 18.31 1.17
C SER A 455 14.29 18.70 0.16
N ARG A 456 13.40 19.61 0.55
CA ARG A 456 12.39 20.22 -0.33
C ARG A 456 12.40 21.74 -0.19
N GLN A 457 12.42 22.45 -1.32
CA GLN A 457 12.47 23.91 -1.40
C GLN A 457 11.04 24.46 -1.35
N ARG A 458 10.40 24.33 -0.17
CA ARG A 458 9.01 24.76 0.05
C ARG A 458 8.79 25.22 1.49
N TYR A 459 7.70 25.94 1.70
CA TYR A 459 7.30 26.46 3.01
C TYR A 459 6.54 25.40 3.84
N TRP A 460 5.48 24.78 3.29
CA TRP A 460 4.60 23.91 4.05
C TRP A 460 5.17 22.49 4.20
N GLY A 461 6.08 22.34 5.16
CA GLY A 461 6.81 21.14 5.50
C GLY A 461 7.58 21.29 6.79
N CYS A 462 8.05 20.20 7.39
CA CYS A 462 8.85 20.22 8.61
C CYS A 462 10.22 20.90 8.35
N PRO A 463 10.56 22.02 9.02
CA PRO A 463 11.87 22.66 8.85
C PRO A 463 13.02 21.75 9.29
N ILE A 464 14.08 21.67 8.49
CA ILE A 464 15.28 20.91 8.82
C ILE A 464 16.08 21.69 9.89
N PRO A 465 16.36 21.08 11.08
CA PRO A 465 16.83 21.82 12.26
C PRO A 465 18.36 22.08 12.22
N PHE A 466 18.85 22.78 11.21
CA PHE A 466 20.26 23.13 11.07
C PHE A 466 20.50 24.60 10.77
N ILE A 467 21.71 25.06 11.07
CA ILE A 467 22.17 26.45 10.91
C ILE A 467 23.50 26.43 10.13
N HIS A 468 23.60 27.29 9.12
CA HIS A 468 24.80 27.48 8.29
C HIS A 468 25.57 28.66 8.83
N CYS A 469 26.75 28.41 9.38
CA CYS A 469 27.68 29.43 9.91
C CYS A 469 28.96 29.48 9.08
N ALA A 470 29.37 30.63 8.63
CA ALA A 470 30.60 30.80 7.83
C ALA A 470 31.86 30.36 8.59
N ALA A 471 31.85 30.45 9.94
CA ALA A 471 33.01 30.09 10.77
C ALA A 471 32.96 28.61 11.29
N CYS A 472 31.75 28.09 11.54
CA CYS A 472 31.56 26.79 12.19
C CYS A 472 31.04 25.68 11.24
N GLY A 473 30.75 26.05 9.97
CA GLY A 473 30.11 25.13 9.03
C GLY A 473 28.62 24.91 9.34
N VAL A 474 28.15 23.70 9.10
CA VAL A 474 26.78 23.26 9.40
C VAL A 474 26.68 22.88 10.88
N VAL A 475 25.76 23.51 11.62
CA VAL A 475 25.60 23.37 13.07
C VAL A 475 24.15 22.97 13.37
N PRO A 476 23.89 21.91 14.16
CA PRO A 476 22.56 21.55 14.58
C PRO A 476 21.95 22.65 15.48
N VAL A 477 20.63 22.82 15.38
CA VAL A 477 19.88 23.64 16.34
C VAL A 477 19.92 22.96 17.70
N PRO A 478 20.19 23.67 18.81
CA PRO A 478 20.10 23.10 20.14
C PRO A 478 18.71 22.51 20.48
N GLU A 479 18.67 21.39 21.18
CA GLU A 479 17.41 20.68 21.46
C GLU A 479 16.41 21.53 22.28
N ASP A 480 16.91 22.41 23.15
CA ASP A 480 16.11 23.35 23.94
C ASP A 480 15.49 24.50 23.10
N GLN A 481 15.91 24.64 21.83
CA GLN A 481 15.36 25.59 20.87
C GLN A 481 14.38 24.92 19.86
N LEU A 482 14.11 23.66 20.00
CA LEU A 482 13.08 22.97 19.22
C LEU A 482 11.67 23.22 19.81
N PRO A 483 10.65 23.30 18.97
CA PRO A 483 10.65 23.19 17.51
C PRO A 483 11.15 24.47 16.81
N VAL A 484 11.90 24.32 15.70
CA VAL A 484 12.08 25.40 14.74
C VAL A 484 10.74 25.61 14.05
N ARG A 485 10.01 26.65 14.45
CA ARG A 485 8.65 26.91 13.95
C ARG A 485 8.69 27.59 12.58
N LEU A 486 7.73 27.26 11.73
CA LEU A 486 7.46 27.99 10.49
C LEU A 486 6.99 29.41 10.82
N PRO A 487 7.43 30.46 10.06
CA PRO A 487 6.89 31.81 10.21
C PRO A 487 5.46 31.87 9.64
N GLU A 488 4.59 32.64 10.26
CA GLU A 488 3.21 32.85 9.79
C GLU A 488 3.10 33.94 8.70
N ASP A 489 4.03 34.88 8.68
CA ASP A 489 4.09 36.06 7.79
C ASP A 489 4.88 35.75 6.49
N VAL A 490 4.34 34.86 5.64
CA VAL A 490 5.03 34.38 4.43
C VAL A 490 4.42 34.96 3.17
N ASP A 491 5.29 35.42 2.27
CA ASP A 491 4.92 35.91 0.95
C ASP A 491 5.04 34.83 -0.13
N PHE A 492 3.89 34.37 -0.62
CA PHE A 492 3.80 33.38 -1.69
C PHE A 492 3.79 33.99 -3.11
N SER A 493 3.87 35.32 -3.25
CA SER A 493 3.84 35.98 -4.55
C SER A 493 5.12 35.79 -5.35
N LYS A 494 6.24 35.49 -4.68
CA LYS A 494 7.53 35.27 -5.29
C LYS A 494 7.76 33.81 -5.68
N PRO A 495 8.32 33.56 -6.86
CA PRO A 495 8.68 32.19 -7.24
C PRO A 495 9.84 31.65 -6.39
N GLY A 496 9.90 30.33 -6.19
CA GLY A 496 10.95 29.66 -5.42
C GLY A 496 10.57 29.41 -3.97
N ASN A 497 11.56 29.14 -3.12
CA ASN A 497 11.37 28.79 -1.72
C ASN A 497 10.97 30.00 -0.86
N PRO A 498 9.75 30.07 -0.30
CA PRO A 498 9.31 31.21 0.50
C PRO A 498 10.15 31.43 1.78
N LEU A 499 10.69 30.36 2.38
CA LEU A 499 11.57 30.47 3.56
C LEU A 499 12.90 31.14 3.23
N ASP A 500 13.40 30.89 2.01
CA ASP A 500 14.63 31.52 1.54
C ASP A 500 14.43 33.02 1.26
N HIS A 501 13.25 33.43 0.87
CA HIS A 501 12.88 34.83 0.63
C HIS A 501 12.47 35.59 1.91
N HIS A 502 12.27 34.88 3.04
CA HIS A 502 11.80 35.49 4.28
C HIS A 502 12.84 36.49 4.84
N PRO A 503 12.44 37.72 5.18
CA PRO A 503 13.37 38.78 5.51
C PRO A 503 14.14 38.60 6.84
N SER A 504 13.53 37.92 7.81
CA SER A 504 14.07 37.79 9.18
C SER A 504 14.25 36.35 9.65
N TRP A 505 13.32 35.46 9.37
CA TRP A 505 13.26 34.09 9.93
C TRP A 505 14.56 33.30 9.70
N LYS A 506 15.16 33.41 8.55
CA LYS A 506 16.39 32.67 8.20
C LYS A 506 17.65 33.24 8.89
N HIS A 507 17.64 34.46 9.44
CA HIS A 507 18.78 35.09 10.07
C HIS A 507 18.82 34.83 11.56
N VAL A 508 19.87 34.19 12.05
CA VAL A 508 20.05 33.81 13.45
C VAL A 508 21.49 33.99 13.91
N ALA A 509 21.72 33.97 15.20
CA ALA A 509 23.05 33.81 15.76
C ALA A 509 23.45 32.32 15.75
N CYS A 510 24.71 32.03 15.39
CA CYS A 510 25.26 30.70 15.47
C CYS A 510 25.29 30.22 16.96
N PRO A 511 24.71 29.10 17.32
CA PRO A 511 24.68 28.62 18.71
C PRO A 511 26.08 28.24 19.23
N ARG A 512 27.06 28.02 18.34
CA ARG A 512 28.44 27.65 18.71
C ARG A 512 29.35 28.84 18.91
N CYS A 513 29.24 29.91 18.10
CA CYS A 513 30.16 31.04 18.12
C CYS A 513 29.49 32.42 18.20
N ALA A 514 28.16 32.48 18.29
CA ALA A 514 27.34 33.70 18.35
C ALA A 514 27.45 34.66 17.15
N LYS A 515 28.23 34.34 16.11
CA LYS A 515 28.30 35.12 14.88
C LYS A 515 27.00 35.02 14.07
N PRO A 516 26.72 36.05 13.20
CA PRO A 516 25.59 35.95 12.28
C PRO A 516 25.66 34.67 11.44
N ALA A 517 24.55 33.98 11.36
CA ALA A 517 24.40 32.71 10.66
C ALA A 517 23.02 32.65 10.00
N ARG A 518 22.76 31.58 9.27
CA ARG A 518 21.51 31.39 8.52
C ARG A 518 20.91 30.02 8.85
N ARG A 519 19.62 29.99 9.13
CA ARG A 519 18.88 28.70 9.22
C ARG A 519 18.88 27.96 7.89
N GLU A 520 18.83 26.66 7.93
CA GLU A 520 18.43 25.85 6.78
C GLU A 520 17.01 26.29 6.35
N THR A 521 16.82 26.46 5.04
CA THR A 521 15.55 26.90 4.46
C THR A 521 14.80 25.80 3.74
N ASP A 522 15.44 24.65 3.57
CA ASP A 522 14.76 23.47 3.07
C ASP A 522 13.90 22.84 4.19
N THR A 523 12.77 22.27 3.79
CA THR A 523 11.91 21.45 4.64
C THR A 523 12.07 19.98 4.27
N CYS A 524 11.63 19.08 5.15
CA CYS A 524 11.64 17.65 4.89
C CYS A 524 10.61 17.26 3.82
N ASP A 525 10.94 16.21 3.07
CA ASP A 525 9.97 15.44 2.32
C ASP A 525 8.83 14.97 3.23
N THR A 526 7.59 15.08 2.78
CA THR A 526 6.41 14.72 3.58
C THR A 526 6.33 13.24 3.95
N PHE A 527 7.01 12.35 3.21
CA PHE A 527 7.14 10.96 3.62
C PHE A 527 7.93 10.78 4.93
N VAL A 528 8.75 11.76 5.34
CA VAL A 528 9.39 11.76 6.66
C VAL A 528 8.33 11.85 7.75
N ASP A 529 7.32 12.69 7.55
CA ASP A 529 6.23 12.93 8.49
C ASP A 529 5.43 11.64 8.73
N SER A 530 5.14 10.88 7.68
CA SER A 530 4.38 9.63 7.77
C SER A 530 5.23 8.40 8.10
N SER A 531 6.56 8.53 8.24
CA SER A 531 7.42 7.36 8.47
C SER A 531 7.48 6.87 9.90
N TRP A 532 6.99 7.62 10.89
CA TRP A 532 7.09 7.29 12.31
C TRP A 532 5.81 7.54 13.13
N TYR A 533 4.74 8.02 12.51
CA TYR A 533 3.47 8.36 13.15
C TYR A 533 2.84 7.19 13.90
N PHE A 534 3.03 5.94 13.42
CA PHE A 534 2.59 4.72 14.08
C PHE A 534 3.18 4.58 15.50
N ALA A 535 4.43 5.00 15.70
CA ALA A 535 5.07 5.03 17.01
C ALA A 535 4.56 6.21 17.86
N ARG A 536 4.33 7.38 17.24
CA ARG A 536 3.79 8.54 17.96
C ARG A 536 2.41 8.30 18.55
N PHE A 537 1.56 7.54 17.86
CA PHE A 537 0.23 7.19 18.37
C PHE A 537 0.27 6.42 19.69
N CYS A 538 1.34 5.70 19.99
CA CYS A 538 1.45 4.99 21.27
C CYS A 538 1.50 5.96 22.48
N SER A 539 2.03 7.17 22.29
CA SER A 539 2.12 8.22 23.31
C SER A 539 2.05 9.62 22.69
N PRO A 540 0.89 10.03 22.15
CA PRO A 540 0.79 11.22 21.27
C PRO A 540 1.08 12.54 21.99
N ARG A 541 0.96 12.59 23.32
CA ARG A 541 1.20 13.79 24.15
C ARG A 541 2.56 13.77 24.87
N ALA A 542 3.42 12.80 24.59
CA ALA A 542 4.73 12.72 25.22
C ALA A 542 5.62 13.93 24.84
N ALA A 543 6.42 14.39 25.80
CA ALA A 543 7.39 15.46 25.62
C ALA A 543 8.65 15.02 24.82
N GLN A 544 8.77 13.73 24.54
CA GLN A 544 9.80 13.11 23.71
C GLN A 544 9.14 12.53 22.45
N PRO A 545 9.89 12.13 21.41
CA PRO A 545 9.31 11.50 20.23
C PRO A 545 8.33 10.38 20.57
N VAL A 546 8.70 9.52 21.51
CA VAL A 546 7.88 8.43 22.03
C VAL A 546 8.19 8.18 23.51
N THR A 547 7.23 7.58 24.24
CA THR A 547 7.49 7.02 25.57
C THR A 547 7.87 5.55 25.41
N ARG A 548 9.06 5.14 25.86
CA ARG A 548 9.58 3.80 25.66
C ARG A 548 8.62 2.71 26.14
N ALA A 549 8.05 2.87 27.35
CA ALA A 549 7.09 1.90 27.88
C ALA A 549 5.84 1.73 26.99
N ALA A 550 5.36 2.81 26.35
CA ALA A 550 4.20 2.75 25.49
C ALA A 550 4.52 2.05 24.16
N VAL A 551 5.64 2.39 23.52
CA VAL A 551 6.01 1.76 22.23
C VAL A 551 6.39 0.29 22.43
N ASP A 552 7.06 -0.08 23.53
CA ASP A 552 7.38 -1.48 23.81
C ASP A 552 6.12 -2.31 24.10
N ALA A 553 5.06 -1.69 24.61
CA ALA A 553 3.80 -2.37 24.87
C ALA A 553 2.95 -2.54 23.61
N TRP A 554 2.90 -1.53 22.72
CA TRP A 554 1.98 -1.51 21.58
C TRP A 554 2.58 -2.02 20.28
N LEU A 555 3.87 -1.77 20.00
CA LEU A 555 4.50 -2.14 18.74
C LEU A 555 4.97 -3.62 18.71
N PRO A 556 5.05 -4.22 17.53
CA PRO A 556 4.65 -3.67 16.22
C PRO A 556 3.14 -3.52 16.09
N VAL A 557 2.69 -2.71 15.12
CA VAL A 557 1.28 -2.63 14.73
C VAL A 557 0.80 -4.02 14.31
N ASP A 558 -0.26 -4.53 14.94
CA ASP A 558 -0.74 -5.89 14.69
C ASP A 558 -1.39 -6.04 13.31
N GLN A 559 -2.13 -5.02 12.87
CA GLN A 559 -2.73 -4.98 11.54
C GLN A 559 -2.67 -3.58 10.96
N TYR A 560 -1.98 -3.44 9.84
CA TYR A 560 -1.88 -2.22 9.05
C TYR A 560 -2.67 -2.36 7.76
N ILE A 561 -3.42 -1.31 7.38
CA ILE A 561 -4.31 -1.35 6.20
C ILE A 561 -4.09 -0.10 5.36
N GLY A 562 -3.88 -0.28 4.04
CA GLY A 562 -3.69 0.85 3.14
C GLY A 562 -3.46 0.45 1.68
N GLY A 563 -3.17 1.43 0.82
CA GLY A 563 -3.00 1.23 -0.61
C GLY A 563 -1.66 0.57 -0.98
N ILE A 564 -1.68 -0.29 -2.00
CA ILE A 564 -0.47 -0.97 -2.52
C ILE A 564 0.52 0.01 -3.17
N GLU A 565 0.07 1.18 -3.59
CA GLU A 565 0.91 2.25 -4.18
C GLU A 565 2.02 2.72 -3.24
N HIS A 566 1.87 2.49 -1.94
CA HIS A 566 2.86 2.82 -0.93
C HIS A 566 3.94 1.75 -0.69
N ALA A 567 3.92 0.65 -1.45
CA ALA A 567 4.80 -0.51 -1.24
C ALA A 567 6.29 -0.15 -1.17
N ILE A 568 6.78 0.69 -2.08
CA ILE A 568 8.19 1.10 -2.20
C ILE A 568 8.45 2.54 -1.70
N LEU A 569 7.44 3.21 -1.19
CA LEU A 569 7.48 4.56 -0.63
C LEU A 569 7.32 4.50 0.90
N HIS A 570 6.15 4.90 1.38
CA HIS A 570 5.83 4.96 2.81
C HIS A 570 6.16 3.68 3.59
N LEU A 571 5.80 2.49 3.05
CA LEU A 571 6.07 1.22 3.75
C LEU A 571 7.57 0.93 3.89
N LEU A 572 8.37 1.21 2.87
CA LEU A 572 9.81 1.03 2.94
C LEU A 572 10.47 2.05 3.88
N TYR A 573 10.02 3.31 3.82
CA TYR A 573 10.53 4.38 4.67
C TYR A 573 10.16 4.16 6.14
N SER A 574 8.97 3.68 6.45
CA SER A 574 8.57 3.32 7.83
C SER A 574 9.43 2.20 8.40
N ARG A 575 9.81 1.21 7.59
CA ARG A 575 10.74 0.14 7.97
C ARG A 575 12.15 0.69 8.25
N PHE A 576 12.62 1.63 7.45
CA PHE A 576 13.87 2.34 7.70
C PHE A 576 13.80 3.15 9.00
N PHE A 577 12.71 3.92 9.20
CA PHE A 577 12.54 4.73 10.42
C PHE A 577 12.49 3.87 11.68
N ALA A 578 11.80 2.73 11.66
CA ALA A 578 11.78 1.81 12.80
C ALA A 578 13.20 1.36 13.18
N ARG A 579 14.05 1.01 12.18
CA ARG A 579 15.46 0.66 12.41
C ARG A 579 16.29 1.84 12.91
N GLY A 580 16.11 3.02 12.33
CA GLY A 580 16.78 4.24 12.76
C GLY A 580 16.42 4.61 14.19
N MET A 581 15.14 4.53 14.54
CA MET A 581 14.65 4.75 15.91
C MET A 581 15.14 3.67 16.88
N ALA A 582 15.27 2.42 16.44
CA ALA A 582 15.87 1.35 17.27
C ALA A 582 17.36 1.61 17.49
N ALA A 583 18.11 1.96 16.46
CA ALA A 583 19.54 2.29 16.55
C ALA A 583 19.82 3.50 17.46
N THR A 584 18.85 4.41 17.60
CA THR A 584 18.94 5.61 18.47
C THR A 584 18.24 5.43 19.83
N GLY A 585 17.76 4.21 20.15
CA GLY A 585 17.21 3.86 21.45
C GLY A 585 15.76 4.24 21.70
N HIS A 586 15.04 4.73 20.70
CA HIS A 586 13.63 5.10 20.80
C HIS A 586 12.69 3.88 20.74
N LEU A 587 13.03 2.84 19.96
CA LEU A 587 12.26 1.61 19.81
C LEU A 587 13.07 0.36 20.18
N ALA A 588 12.36 -0.75 20.44
CA ALA A 588 12.95 -2.10 20.52
C ALA A 588 12.71 -2.90 19.22
N VAL A 589 11.68 -2.54 18.46
CA VAL A 589 11.30 -3.25 17.22
C VAL A 589 11.95 -2.62 16.01
N GLU A 590 12.36 -3.46 15.06
CA GLU A 590 12.94 -3.03 13.77
C GLU A 590 11.93 -3.09 12.60
N GLU A 591 10.81 -3.81 12.76
CA GLU A 591 9.71 -3.84 11.80
C GLU A 591 8.47 -3.20 12.40
N PRO A 592 7.89 -2.17 11.74
CA PRO A 592 6.79 -1.41 12.30
C PRO A 592 5.45 -2.14 12.28
N PHE A 593 5.22 -3.03 11.30
CA PHE A 593 3.93 -3.63 10.99
C PHE A 593 4.05 -5.15 10.91
N ALA A 594 3.43 -5.87 11.86
CA ALA A 594 3.40 -7.33 11.87
C ALA A 594 2.51 -7.90 10.77
N GLY A 595 1.37 -7.29 10.53
CA GLY A 595 0.43 -7.64 9.46
C GLY A 595 0.13 -6.46 8.56
N LEU A 596 0.13 -6.69 7.26
CA LEU A 596 -0.25 -5.71 6.24
C LEU A 596 -1.39 -6.25 5.39
N PHE A 597 -2.41 -5.43 5.19
CA PHE A 597 -3.47 -5.69 4.22
C PHE A 597 -3.54 -4.57 3.20
N THR A 598 -3.54 -4.91 1.90
CA THR A 598 -3.68 -3.93 0.83
C THR A 598 -5.05 -4.07 0.18
N GLN A 599 -5.91 -3.04 0.37
CA GLN A 599 -7.26 -3.06 -0.21
C GLN A 599 -7.23 -2.70 -1.70
N GLY A 600 -8.21 -3.25 -2.44
CA GLY A 600 -8.48 -2.82 -3.81
C GLY A 600 -9.14 -1.44 -3.88
N MET A 601 -9.15 -0.84 -5.04
CA MET A 601 -9.74 0.49 -5.28
C MET A 601 -11.27 0.42 -5.37
N VAL A 602 -11.92 1.56 -5.09
CA VAL A 602 -13.33 1.76 -5.48
C VAL A 602 -13.35 2.38 -6.87
N THR A 603 -14.04 1.73 -7.78
CA THR A 603 -14.17 2.11 -9.19
C THR A 603 -15.58 2.59 -9.51
N HIS A 604 -15.72 3.42 -10.53
CA HIS A 604 -17.01 3.88 -11.04
C HIS A 604 -16.90 4.18 -12.52
N GLU A 605 -18.02 4.11 -13.23
CA GLU A 605 -18.10 4.58 -14.60
C GLU A 605 -17.71 6.05 -14.70
N SER A 606 -17.08 6.43 -15.80
CA SER A 606 -16.80 7.83 -16.11
C SER A 606 -17.79 8.34 -17.16
N TYR A 607 -18.12 9.63 -17.08
CA TYR A 607 -19.11 10.26 -17.95
C TYR A 607 -18.56 11.50 -18.62
N LYS A 608 -18.90 11.68 -19.91
CA LYS A 608 -18.54 12.89 -20.67
C LYS A 608 -19.73 13.49 -21.39
N SER A 609 -19.81 14.82 -21.38
CA SER A 609 -20.74 15.52 -22.26
C SER A 609 -20.36 15.34 -23.74
N ALA A 610 -21.23 15.70 -24.65
CA ALA A 610 -20.96 15.67 -26.09
C ALA A 610 -19.73 16.53 -26.49
N GLU A 611 -19.45 17.58 -25.72
CA GLU A 611 -18.32 18.49 -25.90
C GLU A 611 -17.02 17.98 -25.24
N GLY A 612 -17.05 16.78 -24.61
CA GLY A 612 -15.89 16.14 -23.98
C GLY A 612 -15.60 16.57 -22.54
N ARG A 613 -16.47 17.36 -21.88
CA ARG A 613 -16.36 17.74 -20.48
C ARG A 613 -16.66 16.54 -19.57
N TRP A 614 -15.81 16.26 -18.57
CA TRP A 614 -16.09 15.27 -17.54
C TRP A 614 -17.27 15.71 -16.66
N LEU A 615 -18.13 14.75 -16.30
CA LEU A 615 -19.36 14.96 -15.53
C LEU A 615 -19.33 14.13 -14.25
N TYR A 616 -19.92 14.67 -13.18
CA TYR A 616 -20.17 13.90 -11.97
C TYR A 616 -21.35 12.94 -12.16
N PRO A 617 -21.40 11.79 -11.45
CA PRO A 617 -22.53 10.85 -11.53
C PRO A 617 -23.89 11.50 -11.22
N GLU A 618 -23.91 12.46 -10.30
CA GLU A 618 -25.12 13.20 -9.94
C GLU A 618 -25.65 14.14 -11.04
N GLU A 619 -24.82 14.54 -12.00
CA GLU A 619 -25.22 15.34 -13.18
C GLU A 619 -25.90 14.50 -14.28
N VAL A 620 -25.84 13.15 -14.18
CA VAL A 620 -26.21 12.22 -15.25
C VAL A 620 -27.43 11.40 -14.87
N GLU A 621 -28.36 11.23 -15.81
CA GLU A 621 -29.47 10.30 -15.75
C GLU A 621 -29.22 9.12 -16.69
N ILE A 622 -29.23 7.90 -16.15
CA ILE A 622 -29.01 6.67 -16.90
C ILE A 622 -30.36 6.03 -17.22
N LEU A 623 -30.61 5.81 -18.49
CA LEU A 623 -31.80 5.15 -18.99
C LEU A 623 -31.43 3.74 -19.49
N ALA A 624 -32.10 2.73 -18.96
CA ALA A 624 -31.97 1.35 -19.42
C ALA A 624 -33.14 0.98 -20.31
N ALA A 625 -32.86 0.52 -21.50
CA ALA A 625 -33.85 0.00 -22.43
C ALA A 625 -34.22 -1.46 -22.07
N PRO A 626 -35.40 -1.96 -22.47
CA PRO A 626 -35.84 -3.33 -22.20
C PRO A 626 -34.90 -4.43 -22.75
N ASP A 627 -34.12 -4.09 -23.77
CA ASP A 627 -33.11 -4.98 -24.38
C ASP A 627 -31.75 -4.97 -23.67
N GLY A 628 -31.64 -4.20 -22.57
CA GLY A 628 -30.41 -4.06 -21.79
C GLY A 628 -29.46 -2.97 -22.30
N ALA A 629 -29.78 -2.27 -23.39
CA ALA A 629 -29.00 -1.13 -23.87
C ALA A 629 -29.11 0.03 -22.85
N ARG A 630 -27.98 0.69 -22.57
CA ARG A 630 -27.91 1.82 -21.65
C ARG A 630 -27.59 3.09 -22.42
N SER A 631 -28.33 4.14 -22.16
CA SER A 631 -28.06 5.50 -22.62
C SER A 631 -27.98 6.45 -21.43
N ALA A 632 -27.34 7.59 -21.61
CA ALA A 632 -27.21 8.58 -20.54
C ALA A 632 -27.51 9.98 -21.09
N THR A 633 -28.14 10.79 -20.26
CA THR A 633 -28.46 12.19 -20.54
C THR A 633 -28.10 13.07 -19.36
N LEU A 634 -27.87 14.36 -19.62
CA LEU A 634 -27.74 15.36 -18.54
C LEU A 634 -29.11 15.54 -17.86
N LYS A 635 -29.12 15.52 -16.53
CA LYS A 635 -30.35 15.83 -15.75
C LYS A 635 -30.87 17.23 -16.02
N GLU A 636 -29.95 18.18 -16.18
CA GLU A 636 -30.27 19.56 -16.54
C GLU A 636 -29.99 19.77 -18.04
N GLY A 637 -31.05 20.11 -18.80
CA GLY A 637 -30.93 20.42 -20.24
C GLY A 637 -30.96 19.24 -21.20
N GLY A 638 -31.02 17.97 -20.75
CA GLY A 638 -31.30 16.80 -21.60
C GLY A 638 -30.24 16.46 -22.66
N GLY A 639 -29.02 16.99 -22.54
CA GLY A 639 -27.92 16.72 -23.50
C GLY A 639 -27.42 15.28 -23.42
N THR A 640 -26.96 14.73 -24.57
CA THR A 640 -26.40 13.37 -24.64
C THR A 640 -25.11 13.24 -23.84
N VAL A 641 -24.99 12.14 -23.11
CA VAL A 641 -23.80 11.80 -22.29
C VAL A 641 -23.18 10.52 -22.81
N VAL A 642 -21.87 10.51 -22.99
CA VAL A 642 -21.11 9.32 -23.32
C VAL A 642 -20.74 8.59 -22.03
N ILE A 643 -21.20 7.34 -21.90
CA ILE A 643 -20.80 6.43 -20.83
C ILE A 643 -19.41 5.89 -21.17
N GLY A 644 -18.42 6.16 -20.31
CA GLY A 644 -17.06 5.66 -20.42
C GLY A 644 -16.89 4.30 -19.72
N ARG A 645 -15.64 3.90 -19.56
CA ARG A 645 -15.31 2.64 -18.86
C ARG A 645 -15.40 2.80 -17.35
N VAL A 646 -15.54 1.66 -16.65
CA VAL A 646 -15.34 1.55 -15.20
C VAL A 646 -13.85 1.71 -14.91
N GLU A 647 -13.52 2.65 -14.06
CA GLU A 647 -12.14 2.97 -13.71
C GLU A 647 -12.05 3.54 -12.28
N ALA A 648 -10.83 3.63 -11.73
CA ALA A 648 -10.63 4.18 -10.39
C ALA A 648 -11.25 5.58 -10.27
N MET A 649 -11.95 5.83 -9.16
CA MET A 649 -12.54 7.14 -8.88
C MET A 649 -11.47 8.22 -8.78
N SER A 650 -11.62 9.32 -9.50
CA SER A 650 -10.71 10.46 -9.45
C SER A 650 -11.42 11.79 -9.61
N LYS A 651 -10.94 12.81 -8.89
CA LYS A 651 -11.47 14.19 -8.98
C LYS A 651 -11.28 14.79 -10.38
N SER A 652 -10.21 14.42 -11.09
CA SER A 652 -9.93 14.91 -12.45
C SER A 652 -10.92 14.40 -13.48
N LYS A 653 -11.42 13.17 -13.33
CA LYS A 653 -12.44 12.56 -14.21
C LYS A 653 -13.86 12.75 -13.69
N ARG A 654 -14.02 13.36 -12.53
CA ARG A 654 -15.31 13.61 -11.87
C ARG A 654 -16.18 12.36 -11.69
N ASN A 655 -15.59 11.15 -11.70
CA ASN A 655 -16.32 9.91 -11.49
C ASN A 655 -16.36 9.49 -10.01
N THR A 656 -16.29 10.46 -9.10
CA THR A 656 -16.35 10.25 -7.66
C THR A 656 -17.79 10.34 -7.15
N VAL A 657 -18.12 9.51 -6.14
CA VAL A 657 -19.36 9.54 -5.40
C VAL A 657 -19.11 10.24 -4.06
N ASP A 658 -19.98 11.17 -3.67
CA ASP A 658 -19.89 11.88 -2.38
C ASP A 658 -20.41 10.98 -1.24
N PRO A 659 -19.54 10.56 -0.28
CA PRO A 659 -19.96 9.73 0.85
C PRO A 659 -21.02 10.42 1.71
N GLY A 660 -20.96 11.74 1.86
CA GLY A 660 -21.95 12.51 2.62
C GLY A 660 -23.35 12.35 2.07
N ALA A 661 -23.52 12.47 0.75
CA ALA A 661 -24.80 12.28 0.08
C ALA A 661 -25.34 10.85 0.25
N ILE A 662 -24.46 9.84 0.26
CA ILE A 662 -24.87 8.45 0.49
C ILE A 662 -25.33 8.23 1.92
N ILE A 663 -24.61 8.76 2.90
CA ILE A 663 -24.99 8.68 4.32
C ILE A 663 -26.31 9.41 4.58
N ASP A 664 -26.51 10.59 3.99
CA ASP A 664 -27.77 11.35 4.11
C ASP A 664 -28.96 10.56 3.55
N LYS A 665 -28.77 9.82 2.47
CA LYS A 665 -29.85 9.09 1.77
C LYS A 665 -30.12 7.72 2.37
N TYR A 666 -29.08 7.00 2.83
CA TYR A 666 -29.17 5.59 3.16
C TYR A 666 -28.65 5.21 4.55
N GLY A 667 -27.94 6.10 5.24
CA GLY A 667 -27.24 5.85 6.50
C GLY A 667 -25.82 5.30 6.33
N ALA A 668 -25.00 5.47 7.36
CA ALA A 668 -23.61 5.05 7.39
C ALA A 668 -23.48 3.51 7.33
N ASP A 669 -24.31 2.80 8.08
CA ASP A 669 -24.29 1.32 8.09
C ASP A 669 -24.59 0.71 6.71
N THR A 670 -25.42 1.39 5.89
CA THR A 670 -25.67 0.94 4.51
C THR A 670 -24.43 1.05 3.64
N ALA A 671 -23.70 2.18 3.74
CA ALA A 671 -22.45 2.36 3.00
C ALA A 671 -21.40 1.34 3.44
N ARG A 672 -21.23 1.13 4.75
CA ARG A 672 -20.30 0.15 5.33
C ARG A 672 -20.63 -1.27 4.85
N TRP A 673 -21.91 -1.66 4.93
CA TRP A 673 -22.35 -3.01 4.52
C TRP A 673 -22.13 -3.27 3.03
N PHE A 674 -22.44 -2.31 2.19
CA PHE A 674 -22.21 -2.44 0.74
C PHE A 674 -20.74 -2.60 0.41
N ILE A 675 -19.86 -1.79 1.00
CA ILE A 675 -18.39 -1.86 0.82
C ILE A 675 -17.82 -3.25 1.14
N LEU A 676 -18.40 -3.93 2.14
CA LEU A 676 -17.95 -5.25 2.59
C LEU A 676 -18.56 -6.41 1.79
N SER A 677 -19.64 -6.18 1.03
CA SER A 677 -20.48 -7.24 0.47
C SER A 677 -20.06 -7.73 -0.92
N ASP A 678 -19.48 -6.84 -1.73
CA ASP A 678 -19.35 -7.07 -3.17
C ASP A 678 -18.23 -8.07 -3.53
N ASN A 679 -16.99 -7.72 -3.24
CA ASN A 679 -15.81 -8.48 -3.63
C ASN A 679 -14.89 -8.79 -2.43
N PRO A 680 -13.97 -9.76 -2.55
CA PRO A 680 -12.85 -9.85 -1.62
C PRO A 680 -12.16 -8.49 -1.45
N PRO A 681 -11.79 -8.11 -0.22
CA PRO A 681 -11.37 -6.73 0.06
C PRO A 681 -10.04 -6.33 -0.60
N ASP A 682 -9.24 -7.27 -1.08
CA ASP A 682 -8.02 -7.06 -1.86
C ASP A 682 -8.26 -6.78 -3.35
N ARG A 683 -9.50 -6.96 -3.83
CA ARG A 683 -9.90 -6.69 -5.22
C ARG A 683 -10.62 -5.36 -5.36
N ASP A 684 -10.54 -4.78 -6.56
CA ASP A 684 -11.31 -3.59 -6.90
C ASP A 684 -12.81 -3.89 -6.83
N MET A 685 -13.57 -2.90 -6.35
CA MET A 685 -15.03 -2.97 -6.31
C MET A 685 -15.65 -1.85 -7.12
N GLU A 686 -16.73 -2.18 -7.84
CA GLU A 686 -17.51 -1.20 -8.57
C GLU A 686 -18.62 -0.62 -7.68
N TRP A 687 -18.67 0.69 -7.58
CA TRP A 687 -19.77 1.37 -6.91
C TRP A 687 -21.01 1.39 -7.80
N THR A 688 -22.13 0.84 -7.29
CA THR A 688 -23.41 0.83 -8.00
C THR A 688 -24.56 1.27 -7.11
N GLU A 689 -25.43 2.13 -7.61
CA GLU A 689 -26.66 2.57 -6.92
C GLU A 689 -27.58 1.39 -6.54
N ALA A 690 -27.69 0.38 -7.43
CA ALA A 690 -28.52 -0.81 -7.20
C ALA A 690 -28.02 -1.65 -6.03
N GLY A 691 -26.69 -1.77 -5.87
CA GLY A 691 -26.04 -2.50 -4.77
C GLY A 691 -26.31 -1.81 -3.43
N VAL A 692 -26.10 -0.49 -3.36
CA VAL A 692 -26.39 0.31 -2.15
C VAL A 692 -27.86 0.22 -1.76
N ALA A 693 -28.77 0.36 -2.72
CA ALA A 693 -30.21 0.19 -2.47
C ALA A 693 -30.57 -1.23 -2.00
N GLY A 694 -29.85 -2.26 -2.49
CA GLY A 694 -29.95 -3.63 -2.01
C GLY A 694 -29.54 -3.78 -0.55
N ALA A 695 -28.42 -3.19 -0.17
CA ALA A 695 -27.93 -3.14 1.21
C ALA A 695 -28.94 -2.45 2.14
N HIS A 696 -29.48 -1.30 1.72
CA HIS A 696 -30.49 -0.60 2.48
C HIS A 696 -31.77 -1.44 2.70
N ARG A 697 -32.26 -2.15 1.65
CA ARG A 697 -33.41 -3.04 1.80
C ARG A 697 -33.16 -4.17 2.80
N PHE A 698 -31.92 -4.71 2.81
CA PHE A 698 -31.52 -5.73 3.78
C PHE A 698 -31.59 -5.20 5.21
N ILE A 699 -31.01 -4.03 5.48
CA ILE A 699 -31.06 -3.35 6.78
C ILE A 699 -32.50 -3.19 7.27
N GLN A 700 -33.38 -2.64 6.44
CA GLN A 700 -34.79 -2.46 6.78
C GLN A 700 -35.50 -3.78 7.06
N ARG A 701 -35.14 -4.86 6.36
CA ARG A 701 -35.68 -6.19 6.58
C ARG A 701 -35.22 -6.80 7.92
N VAL A 702 -33.94 -6.69 8.24
CA VAL A 702 -33.38 -7.17 9.52
C VAL A 702 -34.01 -6.41 10.68
N PHE A 703 -34.16 -5.08 10.52
CA PHE A 703 -34.82 -4.27 11.53
C PHE A 703 -36.23 -4.76 11.83
N ARG A 704 -37.07 -4.97 10.80
CA ARG A 704 -38.42 -5.49 10.99
C ARG A 704 -38.43 -6.87 11.62
N LEU A 705 -37.53 -7.75 11.23
CA LEU A 705 -37.43 -9.11 11.77
C LEU A 705 -37.25 -9.10 13.30
N VAL A 706 -36.35 -8.28 13.80
CA VAL A 706 -36.10 -8.15 15.25
C VAL A 706 -37.19 -7.38 15.96
N ALA A 707 -37.65 -6.24 15.43
CA ALA A 707 -38.68 -5.41 16.03
C ALA A 707 -40.00 -6.18 16.21
N ASN A 708 -40.44 -6.89 15.16
CA ASN A 708 -41.66 -7.68 15.22
C ASN A 708 -41.55 -8.85 16.24
N PHE A 709 -40.36 -9.46 16.36
CA PHE A 709 -40.16 -10.50 17.37
C PHE A 709 -40.22 -9.91 18.80
N ALA A 710 -39.54 -8.77 19.05
CA ALA A 710 -39.50 -8.14 20.35
C ALA A 710 -40.94 -7.67 20.78
N GLU A 711 -41.72 -7.12 19.85
CA GLU A 711 -43.11 -6.74 20.09
C GLU A 711 -44.01 -7.95 20.39
N ALA A 712 -43.81 -9.08 19.69
CA ALA A 712 -44.59 -10.30 19.88
C ALA A 712 -44.27 -11.05 21.19
N HIS A 713 -43.04 -10.88 21.72
CA HIS A 713 -42.52 -11.60 22.90
C HIS A 713 -41.96 -10.68 23.98
N PRO A 714 -42.72 -9.71 24.50
CA PRO A 714 -42.21 -8.67 25.38
C PRO A 714 -41.73 -9.18 26.75
N THR A 715 -42.11 -10.40 27.12
CA THR A 715 -41.74 -11.02 28.41
C THR A 715 -40.61 -12.05 28.29
N LEU A 716 -40.18 -12.37 27.06
CA LEU A 716 -39.10 -13.33 26.83
C LEU A 716 -37.76 -12.62 26.80
N ASP A 717 -37.18 -12.36 27.97
CA ASP A 717 -35.89 -11.76 28.14
C ASP A 717 -34.72 -12.76 27.89
N ALA A 718 -33.47 -12.26 27.96
CA ALA A 718 -32.27 -13.07 27.73
C ALA A 718 -32.13 -14.20 28.76
N GLN A 719 -32.37 -13.90 30.04
CA GLN A 719 -32.22 -14.85 31.14
C GLN A 719 -33.26 -15.99 31.03
N MET A 720 -34.48 -15.66 30.70
CA MET A 720 -35.54 -16.68 30.50
C MET A 720 -35.22 -17.58 29.29
N ALA A 721 -34.81 -16.99 28.18
CA ALA A 721 -34.42 -17.77 27.00
C ALA A 721 -33.22 -18.69 27.29
N GLU A 722 -32.20 -18.20 27.95
CA GLU A 722 -31.05 -19.00 28.38
C GLU A 722 -31.44 -20.11 29.35
N ALA A 723 -32.28 -19.84 30.32
CA ALA A 723 -32.78 -20.84 31.27
C ALA A 723 -33.59 -21.96 30.58
N VAL A 724 -34.36 -21.63 29.55
CA VAL A 724 -35.09 -22.61 28.72
C VAL A 724 -34.14 -23.49 27.92
N LEU A 725 -33.19 -22.88 27.22
CA LEU A 725 -32.24 -23.58 26.37
C LEU A 725 -31.19 -24.40 27.13
N SER A 726 -30.81 -23.94 28.35
CA SER A 726 -29.87 -24.68 29.22
C SER A 726 -30.47 -25.97 29.78
N ARG A 727 -31.80 -26.07 29.92
CA ARG A 727 -32.50 -27.27 30.37
C ARG A 727 -32.58 -28.36 29.29
N ASP A 728 -32.63 -27.94 28.03
CA ASP A 728 -32.63 -28.83 26.87
C ASP A 728 -31.72 -28.24 25.78
N PRO A 729 -30.38 -28.40 25.90
CA PRO A 729 -29.42 -27.84 24.98
C PRO A 729 -29.57 -28.37 23.53
N MET A 730 -30.12 -29.58 23.39
CA MET A 730 -30.46 -30.19 22.10
C MET A 730 -31.95 -30.42 22.04
N PRO A 731 -32.77 -29.39 21.74
CA PRO A 731 -34.21 -29.46 21.88
C PRO A 731 -34.85 -30.66 21.17
N GLY A 732 -35.82 -31.29 21.85
CA GLY A 732 -36.67 -32.34 21.22
C GLY A 732 -37.56 -31.77 20.12
N ASP A 733 -37.93 -30.46 20.21
CA ASP A 733 -38.63 -29.75 19.15
C ASP A 733 -37.73 -29.59 17.91
N PRO A 734 -38.15 -30.11 16.73
CA PRO A 734 -37.31 -30.11 15.54
C PRO A 734 -37.07 -28.70 14.97
N VAL A 735 -38.00 -27.75 15.16
CA VAL A 735 -37.85 -26.37 14.69
C VAL A 735 -36.80 -25.64 15.53
N ALA A 736 -36.92 -25.75 16.85
CA ALA A 736 -35.96 -25.16 17.78
C ALA A 736 -34.54 -25.74 17.58
N ARG A 737 -34.44 -27.06 17.44
CA ARG A 737 -33.18 -27.77 17.20
C ARG A 737 -32.52 -27.30 15.92
N LYS A 738 -33.25 -27.29 14.80
CA LYS A 738 -32.75 -26.88 13.49
C LYS A 738 -32.24 -25.43 13.53
N LEU A 739 -32.99 -24.54 14.20
CA LEU A 739 -32.61 -23.13 14.33
C LEU A 739 -31.35 -22.95 15.17
N ARG A 740 -31.23 -23.64 16.32
CA ARG A 740 -30.02 -23.62 17.14
C ARG A 740 -28.80 -24.14 16.39
N GLN A 741 -28.92 -25.27 15.69
CA GLN A 741 -27.82 -25.76 14.86
C GLN A 741 -27.42 -24.77 13.77
N ALA A 742 -28.39 -24.13 13.10
CA ALA A 742 -28.10 -23.09 12.12
C ALA A 742 -27.39 -21.88 12.78
N THR A 743 -27.82 -21.45 13.94
CA THR A 743 -27.21 -20.35 14.73
C THR A 743 -25.75 -20.65 15.01
N HIS A 744 -25.44 -21.79 15.61
CA HIS A 744 -24.06 -22.12 16.01
C HIS A 744 -23.13 -22.40 14.82
N ARG A 745 -23.63 -23.00 13.72
CA ARG A 745 -22.87 -23.13 12.46
C ARG A 745 -22.57 -21.76 11.86
N THR A 746 -23.51 -20.84 11.92
CA THR A 746 -23.29 -19.47 11.42
C THR A 746 -22.28 -18.73 12.29
N ILE A 747 -22.34 -18.84 13.62
CA ILE A 747 -21.34 -18.27 14.53
C ILE A 747 -19.95 -18.76 14.14
N ALA A 748 -19.75 -20.07 13.99
CA ALA A 748 -18.45 -20.63 13.61
C ALA A 748 -17.98 -20.13 12.25
N ALA A 749 -18.82 -20.17 11.22
CA ALA A 749 -18.45 -19.78 9.85
C ALA A 749 -18.19 -18.26 9.69
N VAL A 750 -18.94 -17.41 10.39
CA VAL A 750 -18.72 -15.96 10.38
C VAL A 750 -17.46 -15.60 11.16
N THR A 751 -17.20 -16.27 12.28
CA THR A 751 -15.97 -16.09 13.06
C THR A 751 -14.74 -16.40 12.20
N GLU A 752 -14.72 -17.55 11.52
CA GLU A 752 -13.66 -17.92 10.58
C GLU A 752 -13.50 -16.90 9.46
N SER A 753 -14.61 -16.37 8.94
CA SER A 753 -14.57 -15.37 7.85
C SER A 753 -13.98 -14.04 8.31
N TRP A 754 -14.32 -13.57 9.52
CA TRP A 754 -13.72 -12.35 10.08
C TRP A 754 -12.22 -12.52 10.37
N ASP A 755 -11.81 -13.69 10.91
CA ASP A 755 -10.40 -13.97 11.19
C ASP A 755 -9.54 -14.00 9.93
N ASN A 756 -10.09 -14.45 8.80
CA ASN A 756 -9.39 -14.58 7.52
C ASN A 756 -9.61 -13.39 6.56
N PHE A 757 -10.17 -12.28 7.01
CA PHE A 757 -10.49 -11.11 6.17
C PHE A 757 -11.41 -11.42 4.97
N ALA A 758 -12.16 -12.50 5.04
CA ALA A 758 -13.15 -12.90 4.04
C ALA A 758 -14.50 -12.18 4.30
N PHE A 759 -14.48 -10.84 4.29
CA PHE A 759 -15.59 -10.00 4.74
C PHE A 759 -16.85 -10.20 3.89
N ASN A 760 -16.73 -10.34 2.59
CA ASN A 760 -17.84 -10.62 1.69
C ASN A 760 -18.46 -11.98 1.97
N VAL A 761 -17.67 -12.97 2.39
CA VAL A 761 -18.19 -14.30 2.79
C VAL A 761 -18.95 -14.19 4.11
N ALA A 762 -18.43 -13.43 5.10
CA ALA A 762 -19.15 -13.17 6.34
C ALA A 762 -20.52 -12.51 6.07
N VAL A 763 -20.52 -11.47 5.20
CA VAL A 763 -21.75 -10.79 4.78
C VAL A 763 -22.75 -11.77 4.16
N ALA A 764 -22.30 -12.64 3.24
CA ALA A 764 -23.17 -13.64 2.61
C ALA A 764 -23.76 -14.62 3.64
N ARG A 765 -22.95 -15.10 4.60
CA ARG A 765 -23.40 -15.98 5.68
C ARG A 765 -24.44 -15.31 6.59
N ILE A 766 -24.25 -14.03 6.90
CA ILE A 766 -25.21 -13.25 7.69
C ILE A 766 -26.53 -13.06 6.91
N HIS A 767 -26.46 -12.82 5.59
CA HIS A 767 -27.67 -12.78 4.74
C HIS A 767 -28.44 -14.10 4.74
N GLU A 768 -27.75 -15.24 4.54
CA GLU A 768 -28.34 -16.58 4.59
C GLU A 768 -28.98 -16.86 5.94
N PHE A 769 -28.30 -16.49 7.02
CA PHE A 769 -28.82 -16.69 8.38
C PHE A 769 -30.06 -15.87 8.67
N ALA A 770 -30.09 -14.59 8.31
CA ALA A 770 -31.26 -13.73 8.45
C ALA A 770 -32.46 -14.26 7.65
N ASN A 771 -32.25 -14.80 6.44
CA ASN A 771 -33.28 -15.46 5.66
C ASN A 771 -33.80 -16.71 6.37
N GLY A 772 -32.89 -17.57 6.86
CA GLY A 772 -33.25 -18.79 7.58
C GLY A 772 -34.10 -18.53 8.84
N ILE A 773 -33.76 -17.46 9.61
CA ILE A 773 -34.59 -17.05 10.74
C ILE A 773 -35.98 -16.61 10.28
N ALA A 774 -36.09 -15.81 9.21
CA ALA A 774 -37.36 -15.31 8.69
C ALA A 774 -38.24 -16.41 8.12
N GLU A 775 -37.66 -17.44 7.51
CA GLU A 775 -38.34 -18.59 6.92
C GLU A 775 -38.78 -19.65 7.96
N THR A 776 -38.33 -19.53 9.21
CA THR A 776 -38.70 -20.47 10.27
C THR A 776 -40.18 -20.28 10.60
N VAL A 777 -41.02 -21.12 10.02
CA VAL A 777 -42.47 -21.12 10.19
C VAL A 777 -42.87 -22.24 11.17
N GLY A 778 -43.84 -21.96 12.06
CA GLY A 778 -44.41 -22.90 13.01
C GLY A 778 -43.67 -22.95 14.36
N GLY A 779 -44.37 -23.46 15.35
CA GLY A 779 -43.94 -23.55 16.74
C GLY A 779 -44.14 -22.23 17.52
N ASP A 780 -45.30 -22.15 18.21
CA ASP A 780 -45.56 -21.02 19.13
C ASP A 780 -45.15 -21.35 20.56
N GLY A 781 -44.35 -22.40 20.73
CA GLY A 781 -43.88 -22.84 22.05
C GLY A 781 -42.71 -22.01 22.59
N LEU A 782 -42.61 -21.96 23.93
CA LEU A 782 -41.59 -21.24 24.64
C LEU A 782 -40.16 -21.64 24.18
N MET A 783 -39.91 -22.90 23.84
CA MET A 783 -38.64 -23.43 23.34
C MET A 783 -38.27 -22.82 21.97
N VAL A 784 -39.22 -22.75 21.03
CA VAL A 784 -38.99 -22.11 19.72
C VAL A 784 -38.78 -20.62 19.85
N GLY A 785 -39.52 -19.96 20.75
CA GLY A 785 -39.31 -18.55 21.06
C GLY A 785 -37.92 -18.29 21.63
N ALA A 786 -37.47 -19.12 22.56
CA ALA A 786 -36.12 -19.03 23.12
C ALA A 786 -35.02 -19.25 22.05
N ALA A 787 -35.17 -20.24 21.18
CA ALA A 787 -34.23 -20.47 20.07
C ALA A 787 -34.21 -19.32 19.05
N ARG A 788 -35.38 -18.70 18.76
CA ARG A 788 -35.46 -17.50 17.91
C ARG A 788 -34.75 -16.30 18.53
N ARG A 789 -34.95 -16.08 19.84
CA ARG A 789 -34.26 -15.02 20.56
C ARG A 789 -32.74 -15.21 20.52
N GLU A 790 -32.23 -16.45 20.78
CA GLU A 790 -30.82 -16.82 20.64
C GLU A 790 -30.31 -16.47 19.23
N ALA A 791 -31.04 -16.88 18.18
CA ALA A 791 -30.69 -16.64 16.78
C ALA A 791 -30.65 -15.13 16.44
N LEU A 792 -31.62 -14.33 16.89
CA LEU A 792 -31.67 -12.90 16.68
C LEU A 792 -30.55 -12.18 17.44
N GLY A 793 -30.27 -12.57 18.69
CA GLY A 793 -29.16 -12.06 19.45
C GLY A 793 -27.80 -12.39 18.81
N ALA A 794 -27.65 -13.59 18.25
CA ALA A 794 -26.48 -13.97 17.47
C ALA A 794 -26.37 -13.14 16.18
N LEU A 795 -27.46 -12.97 15.43
CA LEU A 795 -27.47 -12.15 14.20
C LEU A 795 -26.98 -10.72 14.48
N ILE A 796 -27.50 -10.07 15.52
CA ILE A 796 -27.12 -8.70 15.93
C ILE A 796 -25.61 -8.63 16.22
N ARG A 797 -25.09 -9.56 17.02
CA ARG A 797 -23.68 -9.54 17.42
C ARG A 797 -22.73 -9.89 16.27
N LEU A 798 -23.10 -10.82 15.39
CA LEU A 798 -22.31 -11.20 14.22
C LEU A 798 -22.19 -10.08 13.18
N MET A 799 -23.24 -9.26 13.03
CA MET A 799 -23.21 -8.14 12.09
C MET A 799 -22.64 -6.84 12.68
N SER A 800 -22.51 -6.74 14.02
CA SER A 800 -22.12 -5.50 14.71
C SER A 800 -20.79 -4.91 14.26
N PRO A 801 -19.75 -5.65 13.86
CA PRO A 801 -18.54 -5.04 13.32
C PRO A 801 -18.78 -4.25 12.02
N ALA A 802 -19.69 -4.72 11.19
CA ALA A 802 -20.02 -4.11 9.90
C ALA A 802 -21.11 -3.03 9.99
N MET A 803 -22.13 -3.25 10.82
CA MET A 803 -23.30 -2.37 10.98
C MET A 803 -23.50 -2.01 12.46
N PRO A 804 -22.59 -1.21 13.05
CA PRO A 804 -22.58 -1.00 14.50
C PRO A 804 -23.81 -0.23 15.02
N HIS A 805 -24.30 0.77 14.29
CA HIS A 805 -25.45 1.55 14.76
C HIS A 805 -26.76 0.73 14.74
N LEU A 806 -26.99 -0.02 13.66
CA LEU A 806 -28.13 -0.91 13.56
C LEU A 806 -28.08 -1.98 14.64
N ALA A 807 -26.88 -2.53 14.93
CA ALA A 807 -26.71 -3.53 15.97
C ALA A 807 -27.09 -3.02 17.35
N GLU A 808 -26.66 -1.82 17.73
CA GLU A 808 -27.06 -1.18 19.00
C GLU A 808 -28.57 -0.95 19.07
N GLU A 809 -29.17 -0.40 18.01
CA GLU A 809 -30.60 -0.12 17.94
C GLU A 809 -31.44 -1.39 18.08
N LEU A 810 -31.01 -2.47 17.46
CA LEU A 810 -31.68 -3.76 17.53
C LEU A 810 -31.48 -4.44 18.89
N TRP A 811 -30.30 -4.31 19.48
CA TRP A 811 -30.03 -4.83 20.81
C TRP A 811 -30.89 -4.17 21.86
N ALA A 812 -30.98 -2.84 21.84
CA ALA A 812 -31.85 -2.10 22.74
C ALA A 812 -33.34 -2.49 22.62
N LYS A 813 -33.79 -2.93 21.44
CA LYS A 813 -35.17 -3.46 21.24
C LYS A 813 -35.32 -4.91 21.72
N LEU A 814 -34.32 -5.75 21.47
CA LEU A 814 -34.35 -7.18 21.80
C LEU A 814 -34.15 -7.39 23.30
N ASP A 815 -33.30 -6.56 23.94
CA ASP A 815 -32.97 -6.64 25.37
C ASP A 815 -32.98 -5.24 26.04
N PRO A 816 -34.19 -4.65 26.22
CA PRO A 816 -34.33 -3.30 26.74
C PRO A 816 -33.91 -3.15 28.21
N THR A 817 -33.60 -4.26 28.89
CA THR A 817 -33.11 -4.28 30.27
C THR A 817 -31.60 -4.35 30.38
N SER A 818 -30.89 -4.55 29.26
CA SER A 818 -29.44 -4.58 29.22
C SER A 818 -28.87 -3.18 29.52
N ASP A 819 -27.92 -3.12 30.43
CA ASP A 819 -27.12 -1.92 30.70
C ASP A 819 -25.87 -1.85 29.83
N ARG A 820 -25.60 -2.89 29.01
CA ARG A 820 -24.43 -3.00 28.13
C ARG A 820 -24.78 -2.70 26.68
N LEU A 821 -23.90 -1.94 26.04
CA LEU A 821 -23.90 -1.74 24.59
C LEU A 821 -23.36 -2.98 23.87
N VAL A 822 -23.73 -3.19 22.61
CA VAL A 822 -23.16 -4.25 21.77
C VAL A 822 -21.64 -4.11 21.64
N ALA A 823 -21.15 -2.87 21.57
CA ALA A 823 -19.73 -2.55 21.57
C ALA A 823 -18.96 -3.07 22.80
N GLU A 824 -19.65 -3.35 23.91
CA GLU A 824 -19.07 -3.85 25.17
C GLU A 824 -19.27 -5.36 25.36
N LEU A 825 -20.03 -6.01 24.46
CA LEU A 825 -20.31 -7.45 24.58
C LEU A 825 -19.13 -8.28 24.04
N PRO A 826 -18.84 -9.44 24.70
CA PRO A 826 -17.85 -10.39 24.16
C PRO A 826 -18.37 -11.02 22.88
N TRP A 827 -17.46 -11.53 22.06
CA TRP A 827 -17.84 -12.33 20.87
C TRP A 827 -18.56 -13.62 21.27
N LEU A 828 -19.24 -14.21 20.31
CA LEU A 828 -19.96 -15.48 20.49
C LEU A 828 -19.06 -16.67 20.24
N ASP A 829 -19.14 -17.69 21.07
CA ASP A 829 -18.54 -19.00 20.83
C ASP A 829 -19.60 -19.99 20.37
N ALA A 830 -19.25 -20.77 19.35
CA ALA A 830 -20.13 -21.81 18.86
C ALA A 830 -20.10 -23.05 19.78
N ASP A 831 -21.27 -23.58 20.15
CA ASP A 831 -21.37 -24.84 20.91
C ASP A 831 -20.95 -26.00 20.01
N PRO A 832 -19.88 -26.77 20.34
CA PRO A 832 -19.43 -27.90 19.55
C PRO A 832 -20.48 -29.02 19.39
N ALA A 833 -21.40 -29.17 20.34
CA ALA A 833 -22.46 -30.16 20.24
C ALA A 833 -23.45 -29.83 19.14
N LEU A 834 -23.75 -28.56 18.91
CA LEU A 834 -24.67 -28.06 17.89
C LEU A 834 -24.02 -27.95 16.48
N LEU A 835 -22.69 -28.05 16.40
CA LEU A 835 -21.96 -28.09 15.12
C LEU A 835 -22.01 -29.47 14.45
N ARG A 836 -22.28 -30.54 15.19
CA ARG A 836 -22.35 -31.88 14.63
C ARG A 836 -23.50 -31.97 13.63
N ALA A 837 -23.17 -32.35 12.41
CA ALA A 837 -24.18 -32.63 11.40
C ALA A 837 -24.85 -33.97 11.74
N GLU A 838 -26.14 -33.96 11.94
CA GLU A 838 -26.94 -35.20 12.11
C GLU A 838 -27.23 -35.83 10.74
N THR A 839 -27.32 -35.01 9.71
CA THR A 839 -27.53 -35.45 8.32
C THR A 839 -26.46 -34.87 7.41
N MET A 840 -26.16 -35.52 6.30
CA MET A 840 -25.34 -35.03 5.20
C MET A 840 -26.12 -35.13 3.89
N THR A 841 -25.93 -34.16 3.03
CA THR A 841 -26.50 -34.14 1.69
C THR A 841 -25.57 -34.89 0.73
N LEU A 842 -26.06 -35.93 0.08
CA LEU A 842 -25.36 -36.67 -0.94
C LEU A 842 -25.96 -36.39 -2.32
N ALA A 843 -25.12 -36.10 -3.28
CA ALA A 843 -25.53 -36.05 -4.68
C ALA A 843 -25.80 -37.43 -5.19
N VAL A 844 -26.95 -37.64 -5.89
CA VAL A 844 -27.30 -38.93 -6.51
C VAL A 844 -27.15 -38.85 -8.01
N GLN A 845 -26.31 -39.69 -8.53
CA GLN A 845 -26.06 -39.85 -9.96
C GLN A 845 -26.64 -41.17 -10.48
N VAL A 846 -27.09 -41.14 -11.73
CA VAL A 846 -27.43 -42.35 -12.49
C VAL A 846 -26.54 -42.34 -13.75
N LEU A 847 -25.70 -43.37 -13.90
CA LEU A 847 -24.69 -43.46 -14.96
C LEU A 847 -23.78 -42.22 -15.03
N GLY A 848 -23.36 -41.71 -13.87
CA GLY A 848 -22.46 -40.54 -13.74
C GLY A 848 -23.13 -39.17 -13.96
N LYS A 849 -24.42 -39.10 -14.28
CA LYS A 849 -25.17 -37.84 -14.43
C LYS A 849 -25.98 -37.55 -13.15
N LEU A 850 -25.84 -36.34 -12.61
CA LEU A 850 -26.60 -35.89 -11.45
C LEU A 850 -28.11 -35.96 -11.75
N ARG A 851 -28.87 -36.56 -10.83
CA ARG A 851 -30.32 -36.74 -10.96
C ARG A 851 -31.10 -36.18 -9.77
N GLY A 852 -30.51 -36.16 -8.60
CA GLY A 852 -31.11 -35.61 -7.40
C GLY A 852 -30.10 -35.48 -6.27
N THR A 853 -30.59 -35.05 -5.11
CA THR A 853 -29.86 -35.03 -3.85
C THR A 853 -30.69 -35.66 -2.76
N ILE A 854 -30.05 -36.34 -1.83
CA ILE A 854 -30.69 -36.95 -0.65
C ILE A 854 -30.04 -36.41 0.62
N GLU A 855 -30.87 -36.24 1.65
CA GLU A 855 -30.38 -36.04 3.01
C GLU A 855 -30.34 -37.39 3.71
N VAL A 856 -29.19 -37.76 4.24
CA VAL A 856 -28.99 -39.02 4.98
C VAL A 856 -28.36 -38.71 6.34
N PRO A 857 -28.70 -39.46 7.40
CA PRO A 857 -27.99 -39.41 8.67
C PRO A 857 -26.48 -39.64 8.45
N VAL A 858 -25.62 -38.89 9.16
CA VAL A 858 -24.14 -39.02 9.02
C VAL A 858 -23.67 -40.44 9.35
N GLU A 859 -24.37 -41.11 10.29
CA GLU A 859 -24.11 -42.48 10.73
C GLU A 859 -24.92 -43.53 9.94
N ALA A 860 -25.58 -43.11 8.83
CA ALA A 860 -26.36 -44.07 8.02
C ALA A 860 -25.44 -45.11 7.38
N ASP A 861 -25.89 -46.36 7.44
CA ASP A 861 -25.23 -47.44 6.71
C ASP A 861 -25.48 -47.33 5.20
N GLU A 862 -24.65 -48.00 4.41
CA GLU A 862 -24.75 -47.95 2.95
C GLU A 862 -26.13 -48.45 2.43
N ALA A 863 -26.77 -49.37 3.14
CA ALA A 863 -28.09 -49.90 2.76
C ALA A 863 -29.14 -48.79 2.85
N THR A 864 -29.14 -48.04 3.94
CA THR A 864 -30.02 -46.87 4.14
C THR A 864 -29.74 -45.76 3.10
N ILE A 865 -28.47 -45.48 2.84
CA ILE A 865 -28.08 -44.48 1.84
C ILE A 865 -28.59 -44.86 0.45
N PHE A 866 -28.40 -46.11 0.04
CA PHE A 866 -28.88 -46.58 -1.26
C PHE A 866 -30.41 -46.61 -1.34
N ALA A 867 -31.10 -47.03 -0.28
CA ALA A 867 -32.56 -47.00 -0.24
C ALA A 867 -33.13 -45.61 -0.43
N LEU A 868 -32.56 -44.61 0.27
CA LEU A 868 -32.97 -43.20 0.11
C LEU A 868 -32.63 -42.67 -1.28
N ALA A 869 -31.45 -43.01 -1.83
CA ALA A 869 -31.06 -42.62 -3.18
C ALA A 869 -31.98 -43.18 -4.28
N GLU A 870 -32.43 -44.44 -4.12
CA GLU A 870 -33.35 -45.08 -5.06
C GLU A 870 -34.76 -44.52 -4.94
N ALA A 871 -35.15 -44.05 -3.76
CA ALA A 871 -36.48 -43.48 -3.48
C ALA A 871 -36.60 -42.00 -3.92
N GLU A 872 -35.51 -41.32 -4.20
CA GLU A 872 -35.54 -39.92 -4.68
C GLU A 872 -36.31 -39.85 -6.00
N GLU A 873 -37.25 -38.91 -6.13
CA GLU A 873 -38.26 -38.88 -7.20
C GLU A 873 -37.67 -38.92 -8.62
N ASN A 874 -36.67 -38.09 -8.91
CA ASN A 874 -36.04 -37.98 -10.22
C ASN A 874 -35.13 -39.18 -10.51
N VAL A 875 -34.50 -39.72 -9.46
CA VAL A 875 -33.69 -40.94 -9.55
C VAL A 875 -34.63 -42.13 -9.82
N ALA A 876 -35.70 -42.31 -9.03
CA ALA A 876 -36.68 -43.35 -9.19
C ALA A 876 -37.28 -43.36 -10.61
N ARG A 877 -37.63 -42.18 -11.13
CA ARG A 877 -38.12 -42.00 -12.50
C ARG A 877 -37.07 -42.39 -13.56
N THR A 878 -35.78 -42.10 -13.30
CA THR A 878 -34.69 -42.38 -14.24
C THR A 878 -34.32 -43.86 -14.26
N ILE A 879 -34.44 -44.58 -13.14
CA ILE A 879 -34.15 -46.04 -13.03
C ILE A 879 -35.37 -46.90 -13.32
N ALA A 880 -36.59 -46.35 -13.43
CA ALA A 880 -37.81 -47.11 -13.60
C ALA A 880 -37.68 -48.21 -14.68
N GLY A 881 -37.95 -49.46 -14.29
CA GLY A 881 -37.90 -50.62 -15.17
C GLY A 881 -36.51 -51.15 -15.56
N LYS A 882 -35.44 -50.59 -14.97
CA LYS A 882 -34.05 -51.01 -15.25
C LYS A 882 -33.45 -51.69 -14.04
N PRO A 883 -32.77 -52.83 -14.16
CA PRO A 883 -32.08 -53.45 -13.04
C PRO A 883 -30.83 -52.68 -12.68
N ILE A 884 -30.64 -52.33 -11.40
CA ILE A 884 -29.43 -51.70 -10.90
C ILE A 884 -28.29 -52.74 -10.87
N ARG A 885 -27.28 -52.54 -11.71
CA ARG A 885 -26.13 -53.45 -11.86
C ARG A 885 -25.05 -53.21 -10.83
N LYS A 886 -24.88 -51.92 -10.43
CA LYS A 886 -23.86 -51.54 -9.45
C LYS A 886 -24.29 -50.32 -8.67
N ARG A 887 -24.04 -50.36 -7.35
CA ARG A 887 -24.21 -49.24 -6.42
C ARG A 887 -22.81 -48.78 -6.00
N ILE A 888 -22.52 -47.49 -6.11
CA ILE A 888 -21.24 -46.91 -5.75
C ILE A 888 -21.52 -45.74 -4.79
N HIS A 889 -20.95 -45.82 -3.59
CA HIS A 889 -21.00 -44.76 -2.61
C HIS A 889 -19.59 -44.23 -2.39
N VAL A 890 -19.41 -42.95 -2.63
CA VAL A 890 -18.18 -42.20 -2.24
C VAL A 890 -18.52 -41.43 -0.97
N LYS A 891 -17.97 -41.88 0.14
CA LYS A 891 -18.29 -41.40 1.49
C LYS A 891 -18.32 -39.88 1.58
N GLY A 892 -19.45 -39.35 2.01
CA GLY A 892 -19.64 -37.89 2.18
C GLY A 892 -19.76 -37.04 0.89
N ARG A 893 -19.83 -37.68 -0.31
CA ARG A 893 -19.83 -36.94 -1.58
C ARG A 893 -20.96 -37.31 -2.54
N VAL A 894 -21.04 -38.56 -2.93
CA VAL A 894 -21.93 -38.93 -4.04
C VAL A 894 -22.33 -40.40 -3.98
N VAL A 895 -23.56 -40.66 -4.36
CA VAL A 895 -24.09 -42.02 -4.67
C VAL A 895 -24.26 -42.11 -6.18
N ASN A 896 -23.70 -43.12 -6.81
CA ASN A 896 -23.88 -43.35 -8.24
C ASN A 896 -24.51 -44.73 -8.50
N LEU A 897 -25.69 -44.76 -9.14
CA LEU A 897 -26.42 -45.94 -9.51
C LEU A 897 -26.14 -46.27 -10.98
N VAL A 898 -25.64 -47.47 -11.24
CA VAL A 898 -25.39 -47.97 -12.60
C VAL A 898 -26.51 -48.91 -12.96
N VAL A 899 -27.34 -48.54 -13.92
CA VAL A 899 -28.50 -49.32 -14.40
C VAL A 899 -28.23 -50.01 -15.73
#